data_35243586d18ad0dc06345073bc210449
#
_entry.id   35243586d18ad0dc06345073bc210449
#
_cell.length_a   1.000
_cell.length_b   1.000
_cell.length_c   1.000
_cell.angle_alpha   90.00
_cell.angle_beta   90.00
_cell.angle_gamma   90.00
#
_symmetry.space_group_name_H-M   'P 1'
#
loop_
_entity.id
_entity.type
_entity.pdbx_description
1 polymer ?
#
loop_
_entity_poly.entity_id
_entity_poly.type
_entity_poly.pdbx_seq_one_letter_code
_entity_poly.pdbx_strand_id
1 'polypeptide(L)'
;MSEAFTTSGIIIVSFLLFTYYVQKGFGGMSTPLRQFGMFLLTKAAGPAADLFQEREGSGAKTWMQTGVFWLLLAGVGGFLSAWHNYDAAALDSLSNVGWSYDDGSALAYFNEVAMSTAIFAILVGGILVAHTRTTGAKLASEANASMIAMAWTAQVLVGLVLCVLDHWDWLEYGASEAALYGLVSGMLVLSLLVNSLITLGDRGNSPISIPSWFLILALFALLFSRFAVALGETLGWTGTVWVADVMSSGWVPLALMFGVGYHVLSHVTGQPIWSGSLTKASMFLLFVTIPPFFLGESTHADNLAQSVGAILVTLGLMPILAASANMLATIRGNASAVVDSPGATAAAGAAILLPIFAILGYFTGLNVMVGDGSLANVADTVNSSYLYVIGGLFALAALFHSYPLAAGKSLTGSAGGATWMVIAGGLFSTVLFLMGDWSENALVESEVEDMSSISGFALTGAFAFYGVVIGFILAGNSVVKTLLFGNVQASGTGDTSDISTYNLVEGNTSIRALFGRGVGIDTMLIIGESEEDGAIGSSVIEVSSDLHNDEVKEFPVIEEFDKDLVRLTEWLCGRGTTTAQFFAWADVDSSGEIDMFEFANALRVADIADLPPWSIEDLVKVMDINSDGRINLPELDISLMKIRNALGIEFIPYEEESTDSEDEVEEVAEEVEEAEEAEEVEEEVVEETVAEEETTEAPSEAQLKKMKKAELVEVAESMDLATSGTKADLIERITQA
;
A
#
# COMPACT_ATOMS: atom_id res chain seq x y z
N MET A 1 29.36 1.63 -28.32
CA MET A 1 27.94 1.53 -27.91
C MET A 1 27.65 2.83 -27.22
N SER A 2 26.51 3.39 -27.46
CA SER A 2 26.13 4.61 -26.72
C SER A 2 25.94 4.28 -25.23
N GLU A 3 26.12 5.26 -24.39
CA GLU A 3 25.92 5.15 -22.95
C GLU A 3 24.50 4.68 -22.62
N ALA A 4 23.51 5.19 -23.36
CA ALA A 4 22.10 4.81 -23.22
C ALA A 4 21.87 3.30 -23.41
N PHE A 5 22.47 2.67 -24.42
CA PHE A 5 22.37 1.20 -24.61
C PHE A 5 23.05 0.42 -23.50
N THR A 6 24.21 0.87 -23.05
CA THR A 6 24.93 0.20 -21.97
C THR A 6 24.11 0.26 -20.67
N THR A 7 23.57 1.44 -20.35
CA THR A 7 22.72 1.66 -19.18
C THR A 7 21.44 0.82 -19.26
N SER A 8 20.74 0.82 -20.40
CA SER A 8 19.55 0.01 -20.61
C SER A 8 19.83 -1.48 -20.44
N GLY A 9 20.95 -1.97 -20.99
CA GLY A 9 21.37 -3.36 -20.83
C GLY A 9 21.64 -3.73 -19.36
N ILE A 10 22.32 -2.87 -18.61
CA ILE A 10 22.59 -3.08 -17.17
C ILE A 10 21.28 -3.10 -16.38
N ILE A 11 20.33 -2.20 -16.69
CA ILE A 11 19.01 -2.15 -16.06
C ILE A 11 18.25 -3.46 -16.27
N ILE A 12 18.15 -3.93 -17.52
CA ILE A 12 17.43 -5.17 -17.85
C ILE A 12 18.04 -6.37 -17.12
N VAL A 13 19.37 -6.52 -17.15
CA VAL A 13 20.04 -7.62 -16.46
C VAL A 13 19.82 -7.53 -14.94
N SER A 14 19.96 -6.34 -14.36
CA SER A 14 19.74 -6.12 -12.93
C SER A 14 18.31 -6.43 -12.52
N PHE A 15 17.32 -6.05 -13.33
CA PHE A 15 15.90 -6.35 -13.11
C PHE A 15 15.63 -7.86 -13.14
N LEU A 16 16.16 -8.58 -14.13
CA LEU A 16 15.99 -10.03 -14.22
C LEU A 16 16.63 -10.75 -13.03
N LEU A 17 17.83 -10.35 -12.62
CA LEU A 17 18.50 -10.89 -11.45
C LEU A 17 17.70 -10.58 -10.16
N PHE A 18 17.27 -9.35 -9.99
CA PHE A 18 16.48 -8.94 -8.83
C PHE A 18 15.18 -9.72 -8.73
N THR A 19 14.41 -9.82 -9.84
CA THR A 19 13.17 -10.60 -9.92
C THR A 19 13.41 -12.07 -9.57
N TYR A 20 14.48 -12.67 -10.12
CA TYR A 20 14.85 -14.04 -9.82
C TYR A 20 15.14 -14.25 -8.32
N TYR A 21 15.93 -13.37 -7.69
CA TYR A 21 16.25 -13.48 -6.27
C TYR A 21 15.01 -13.26 -5.39
N VAL A 22 14.16 -12.27 -5.71
CA VAL A 22 12.91 -12.03 -4.96
C VAL A 22 11.98 -13.25 -5.07
N GLN A 23 11.86 -13.86 -6.26
CA GLN A 23 11.04 -15.04 -6.46
C GLN A 23 11.57 -16.29 -5.74
N LYS A 24 12.91 -16.46 -5.69
CA LYS A 24 13.57 -17.64 -5.07
C LYS A 24 13.59 -17.62 -3.55
N GLY A 25 13.30 -16.50 -2.93
CA GLY A 25 13.20 -16.47 -1.50
C GLY A 25 14.07 -15.44 -0.79
N PHE A 26 14.05 -14.20 -1.23
CA PHE A 26 14.37 -13.10 -0.33
C PHE A 26 13.47 -13.12 0.93
N GLY A 27 12.39 -13.93 0.91
CA GLY A 27 11.59 -14.26 2.08
C GLY A 27 12.35 -14.99 3.18
N GLY A 28 13.44 -15.68 2.83
CA GLY A 28 14.41 -16.21 3.79
C GLY A 28 15.65 -15.35 3.86
N MET A 29 15.55 -14.02 3.89
CA MET A 29 16.71 -13.18 4.19
C MET A 29 17.50 -13.81 5.34
N SER A 30 18.76 -14.15 5.10
CA SER A 30 19.63 -14.67 6.16
C SER A 30 19.48 -13.75 7.38
N THR A 31 19.33 -14.31 8.54
CA THR A 31 19.13 -13.54 9.80
C THR A 31 20.06 -12.32 9.91
N PRO A 32 21.35 -12.38 9.52
CA PRO A 32 22.23 -11.21 9.52
C PRO A 32 21.79 -10.10 8.59
N LEU A 33 21.31 -10.42 7.37
CA LEU A 33 20.88 -9.41 6.40
C LEU A 33 19.59 -8.73 6.85
N ARG A 34 18.65 -9.48 7.43
CA ARG A 34 17.45 -8.92 8.06
C ARG A 34 17.79 -8.01 9.24
N GLN A 35 18.69 -8.45 10.13
CA GLN A 35 19.15 -7.62 11.25
C GLN A 35 19.83 -6.33 10.78
N PHE A 36 20.64 -6.41 9.73
CA PHE A 36 21.25 -5.22 9.13
C PHE A 36 20.19 -4.31 8.49
N GLY A 37 19.22 -4.85 7.76
CA GLY A 37 18.09 -4.09 7.22
C GLY A 37 17.29 -3.40 8.33
N MET A 38 16.93 -4.12 9.38
CA MET A 38 16.24 -3.54 10.55
C MET A 38 17.09 -2.47 11.26
N PHE A 39 18.39 -2.66 11.34
CA PHE A 39 19.30 -1.64 11.86
C PHE A 39 19.28 -0.37 10.99
N LEU A 40 19.31 -0.51 9.67
CA LEU A 40 19.16 0.63 8.75
C LEU A 40 17.86 1.38 8.97
N LEU A 41 16.73 0.66 9.08
CA LEU A 41 15.41 1.27 9.24
C LEU A 41 15.21 1.96 10.59
N THR A 42 15.74 1.38 11.68
CA THR A 42 15.42 1.84 13.05
C THR A 42 16.51 2.67 13.69
N LYS A 43 17.78 2.49 13.30
CA LYS A 43 18.94 3.12 13.96
C LYS A 43 19.74 4.05 13.04
N ALA A 44 19.93 3.68 11.76
CA ALA A 44 20.71 4.52 10.85
C ALA A 44 20.00 5.84 10.50
N ALA A 45 18.66 5.84 10.53
CA ALA A 45 17.86 7.07 10.40
C ALA A 45 18.03 8.01 11.63
N GLY A 46 18.65 7.52 12.71
CA GLY A 46 18.93 8.30 13.92
C GLY A 46 17.67 8.75 14.67
N PRO A 47 17.78 9.81 15.48
CA PRO A 47 16.66 10.33 16.30
C PRO A 47 15.44 10.77 15.49
N ALA A 48 15.58 10.99 14.18
CA ALA A 48 14.47 11.39 13.32
C ALA A 48 13.36 10.32 13.22
N ALA A 49 13.72 9.03 13.28
CA ALA A 49 12.72 7.96 13.27
C ALA A 49 11.89 7.92 14.57
N ASP A 50 12.48 8.31 15.69
CA ASP A 50 11.79 8.35 17.00
C ASP A 50 10.71 9.46 17.07
N LEU A 51 10.73 10.42 16.14
CA LEU A 51 9.69 11.46 16.02
C LEU A 51 8.39 10.94 15.42
N PHE A 52 8.38 9.75 14.84
CA PHE A 52 7.24 9.17 14.16
C PHE A 52 6.71 7.96 14.90
N GLN A 53 5.39 7.79 14.88
CA GLN A 53 4.72 6.69 15.57
C GLN A 53 4.82 5.37 14.80
N GLU A 54 5.14 4.29 15.48
CA GLU A 54 5.07 2.90 14.95
C GLU A 54 3.62 2.35 15.01
N ARG A 55 2.64 3.19 14.61
CA ARG A 55 1.25 2.78 14.54
C ARG A 55 0.95 2.24 13.13
N GLU A 56 0.25 1.12 13.05
CA GLU A 56 -0.17 0.52 11.77
C GLU A 56 -0.84 1.52 10.84
N GLY A 57 -0.39 1.53 9.58
CA GLY A 57 -0.87 2.44 8.55
C GLY A 57 -0.36 3.88 8.64
N SER A 58 0.44 4.24 9.65
CA SER A 58 0.96 5.61 9.77
C SER A 58 1.88 5.99 8.61
N GLY A 59 2.71 5.07 8.12
CA GLY A 59 3.56 5.28 6.97
C GLY A 59 2.76 5.57 5.71
N ALA A 60 1.86 4.67 5.35
CA ALA A 60 0.99 4.83 4.19
C ALA A 60 0.13 6.11 4.28
N LYS A 61 -0.42 6.40 5.46
CA LYS A 61 -1.18 7.62 5.72
C LYS A 61 -0.34 8.88 5.48
N THR A 62 0.90 8.92 5.98
CA THR A 62 1.79 10.08 5.82
C THR A 62 2.14 10.30 4.36
N TRP A 63 2.46 9.24 3.60
CA TRP A 63 2.68 9.32 2.16
C TRP A 63 1.49 9.93 1.43
N MET A 64 0.27 9.46 1.70
CA MET A 64 -0.93 10.00 1.05
C MET A 64 -1.21 11.45 1.48
N GLN A 65 -0.96 11.83 2.73
CA GLN A 65 -1.16 13.20 3.20
C GLN A 65 -0.17 14.19 2.57
N THR A 66 1.11 13.83 2.47
CA THR A 66 2.09 14.65 1.74
C THR A 66 1.75 14.76 0.26
N GLY A 67 1.26 13.67 -0.33
CA GLY A 67 0.79 13.67 -1.72
C GLY A 67 -0.42 14.57 -1.94
N VAL A 68 -1.37 14.64 -1.01
CA VAL A 68 -2.52 15.58 -1.08
C VAL A 68 -2.05 17.02 -1.03
N PHE A 69 -1.05 17.35 -0.22
CA PHE A 69 -0.46 18.69 -0.21
C PHE A 69 0.05 19.07 -1.60
N TRP A 70 0.83 18.18 -2.25
CA TRP A 70 1.33 18.41 -3.60
C TRP A 70 0.20 18.43 -4.66
N LEU A 71 -0.83 17.59 -4.49
CA LEU A 71 -1.99 17.55 -5.39
C LEU A 71 -2.75 18.88 -5.42
N LEU A 72 -2.90 19.52 -4.26
CA LEU A 72 -3.53 20.84 -4.17
C LEU A 72 -2.66 21.93 -4.80
N LEU A 73 -1.36 21.90 -4.59
CA LEU A 73 -0.42 22.84 -5.23
C LEU A 73 -0.42 22.65 -6.75
N ALA A 74 -0.36 21.41 -7.24
CA ALA A 74 -0.41 21.09 -8.65
C ALA A 74 -1.75 21.52 -9.28
N GLY A 75 -2.87 21.38 -8.57
CA GLY A 75 -4.17 21.84 -9.03
C GLY A 75 -4.19 23.35 -9.27
N VAL A 76 -3.72 24.13 -8.31
CA VAL A 76 -3.64 25.59 -8.43
C VAL A 76 -2.66 26.00 -9.52
N GLY A 77 -1.47 25.42 -9.53
CA GLY A 77 -0.44 25.73 -10.53
C GLY A 77 -0.87 25.35 -11.94
N GLY A 78 -1.51 24.19 -12.12
CA GLY A 78 -2.06 23.75 -13.42
C GLY A 78 -3.16 24.69 -13.93
N PHE A 79 -4.02 25.22 -13.05
CA PHE A 79 -4.99 26.23 -13.44
C PHE A 79 -4.33 27.53 -13.87
N LEU A 80 -3.30 27.99 -13.13
CA LEU A 80 -2.55 29.19 -13.52
C LEU A 80 -1.85 29.01 -14.86
N SER A 81 -1.29 27.84 -15.13
CA SER A 81 -0.70 27.52 -16.44
C SER A 81 -1.75 27.52 -17.55
N ALA A 82 -2.90 26.88 -17.33
CA ALA A 82 -4.00 26.88 -18.28
C ALA A 82 -4.53 28.29 -18.55
N TRP A 83 -4.57 29.15 -17.55
CA TRP A 83 -4.95 30.56 -17.69
C TRP A 83 -3.89 31.37 -18.42
N HIS A 84 -2.61 31.14 -18.13
CA HIS A 84 -1.49 31.78 -18.83
C HIS A 84 -1.47 31.45 -20.33
N ASN A 85 -1.84 30.24 -20.72
CA ASN A 85 -1.98 29.86 -22.13
C ASN A 85 -3.07 30.66 -22.87
N TYR A 86 -4.09 31.17 -22.15
CA TYR A 86 -5.11 32.07 -22.70
C TYR A 86 -4.64 33.52 -22.73
N ASP A 87 -4.01 34.01 -21.66
CA ASP A 87 -3.57 35.37 -21.48
C ASP A 87 -2.14 35.38 -20.89
N ALA A 88 -1.17 35.53 -21.76
CA ALA A 88 0.23 35.55 -21.38
C ALA A 88 0.59 36.66 -20.36
N ALA A 89 -0.21 37.76 -20.33
CA ALA A 89 -0.05 38.82 -19.35
C ALA A 89 -0.72 38.55 -17.99
N ALA A 90 -1.42 37.43 -17.83
CA ALA A 90 -2.19 37.13 -16.60
C ALA A 90 -1.31 37.13 -15.32
N LEU A 91 -0.04 36.78 -15.45
CA LEU A 91 0.92 36.69 -14.33
C LEU A 91 1.90 37.87 -14.25
N ASP A 92 1.77 38.87 -15.13
CA ASP A 92 2.68 40.05 -15.17
C ASP A 92 2.72 40.81 -13.85
N SER A 93 1.62 40.78 -13.08
CA SER A 93 1.58 41.39 -11.74
C SER A 93 2.61 40.81 -10.77
N LEU A 94 3.07 39.58 -10.98
CA LEU A 94 4.11 38.94 -10.18
C LEU A 94 5.49 39.45 -10.51
N SER A 95 5.71 40.07 -11.67
CA SER A 95 6.94 40.73 -12.03
C SER A 95 7.31 41.88 -11.06
N ASN A 96 6.29 42.48 -10.43
CA ASN A 96 6.50 43.54 -9.39
C ASN A 96 7.18 43.01 -8.12
N VAL A 97 7.18 41.69 -7.89
CA VAL A 97 7.92 41.05 -6.80
C VAL A 97 9.23 40.41 -7.29
N GLY A 98 9.69 40.75 -8.49
CA GLY A 98 10.96 40.29 -9.06
C GLY A 98 10.89 38.90 -9.72
N TRP A 99 9.69 38.39 -9.96
CA TRP A 99 9.52 37.11 -10.64
C TRP A 99 9.08 37.34 -12.10
N SER A 100 9.88 36.90 -13.04
CA SER A 100 9.58 36.96 -14.47
C SER A 100 8.94 35.64 -14.92
N TYR A 101 7.79 35.74 -15.57
CA TYR A 101 7.05 34.62 -16.18
C TYR A 101 6.97 34.77 -17.70
N ASP A 102 8.00 35.29 -18.30
CA ASP A 102 8.00 35.74 -19.68
C ASP A 102 7.65 34.65 -20.69
N ASP A 103 7.91 33.37 -20.36
CA ASP A 103 7.61 32.24 -21.24
C ASP A 103 6.75 31.14 -20.58
N GLY A 104 6.40 31.28 -19.31
CA GLY A 104 5.65 30.27 -18.57
C GLY A 104 6.41 28.99 -18.25
N SER A 105 7.66 28.84 -18.68
CA SER A 105 8.44 27.60 -18.52
C SER A 105 8.67 27.24 -17.06
N ALA A 106 8.95 28.21 -16.19
CA ALA A 106 9.10 27.99 -14.76
C ALA A 106 7.81 27.46 -14.10
N LEU A 107 6.67 27.97 -14.54
CA LEU A 107 5.35 27.50 -14.07
C LEU A 107 5.06 26.09 -14.56
N ALA A 108 5.36 25.78 -15.82
CA ALA A 108 5.20 24.45 -16.41
C ALA A 108 6.05 23.42 -15.66
N TYR A 109 7.33 23.74 -15.41
CA TYR A 109 8.23 22.89 -14.62
C TYR A 109 7.73 22.67 -13.19
N PHE A 110 7.29 23.72 -12.50
CA PHE A 110 6.69 23.60 -11.17
C PHE A 110 5.48 22.64 -11.18
N ASN A 111 4.61 22.78 -12.18
CA ASN A 111 3.40 21.95 -12.30
C ASN A 111 3.75 20.48 -12.52
N GLU A 112 4.72 20.20 -13.39
CA GLU A 112 5.18 18.84 -13.64
C GLU A 112 5.76 18.20 -12.37
N VAL A 113 6.65 18.90 -11.68
CA VAL A 113 7.26 18.44 -10.42
C VAL A 113 6.20 18.25 -9.33
N ALA A 114 5.27 19.19 -9.17
CA ALA A 114 4.24 19.12 -8.15
C ALA A 114 3.27 17.96 -8.41
N MET A 115 2.81 17.79 -9.66
CA MET A 115 1.87 16.74 -10.01
C MET A 115 2.51 15.35 -9.98
N SER A 116 3.72 15.21 -10.50
CA SER A 116 4.49 13.95 -10.44
C SER A 116 4.76 13.53 -8.99
N THR A 117 5.11 14.48 -8.12
CA THR A 117 5.32 14.23 -6.69
C THR A 117 4.02 13.84 -5.99
N ALA A 118 2.90 14.50 -6.31
CA ALA A 118 1.58 14.16 -5.79
C ALA A 118 1.20 12.72 -6.14
N ILE A 119 1.28 12.38 -7.43
CA ILE A 119 0.98 11.04 -7.94
C ILE A 119 1.86 10.00 -7.26
N PHE A 120 3.17 10.22 -7.26
CA PHE A 120 4.11 9.29 -6.65
C PHE A 120 3.81 9.05 -5.16
N ALA A 121 3.67 10.11 -4.38
CA ALA A 121 3.44 9.99 -2.94
C ALA A 121 2.10 9.31 -2.61
N ILE A 122 1.02 9.67 -3.31
CA ILE A 122 -0.30 9.07 -3.10
C ILE A 122 -0.30 7.60 -3.51
N LEU A 123 0.28 7.26 -4.66
CA LEU A 123 0.34 5.88 -5.15
C LEU A 123 1.22 5.00 -4.26
N VAL A 124 2.37 5.51 -3.80
CA VAL A 124 3.21 4.78 -2.82
C VAL A 124 2.42 4.50 -1.55
N GLY A 125 1.73 5.50 -0.99
CA GLY A 125 0.88 5.29 0.19
C GLY A 125 -0.22 4.26 -0.06
N GLY A 126 -0.91 4.35 -1.20
CA GLY A 126 -1.97 3.41 -1.58
C GLY A 126 -1.49 1.97 -1.76
N ILE A 127 -0.34 1.79 -2.43
CA ILE A 127 0.20 0.45 -2.69
C ILE A 127 0.89 -0.15 -1.45
N LEU A 128 1.38 0.66 -0.50
CA LEU A 128 1.85 0.17 0.80
C LEU A 128 0.71 -0.46 1.60
N VAL A 129 -0.51 0.12 1.56
CA VAL A 129 -1.71 -0.51 2.13
C VAL A 129 -1.99 -1.85 1.45
N ALA A 130 -1.96 -1.89 0.12
CA ALA A 130 -2.12 -3.14 -0.63
C ALA A 130 -1.08 -4.19 -0.24
N HIS A 131 0.17 -3.76 -0.10
CA HIS A 131 1.30 -4.62 0.23
C HIS A 131 1.16 -5.26 1.62
N THR A 132 0.85 -4.48 2.66
CA THR A 132 0.65 -5.01 4.02
C THR A 132 -0.57 -5.93 4.09
N ARG A 133 -1.68 -5.58 3.44
CA ARG A 133 -2.88 -6.42 3.41
C ARG A 133 -2.67 -7.75 2.68
N THR A 134 -2.00 -7.72 1.54
CA THR A 134 -1.77 -8.93 0.73
C THR A 134 -0.68 -9.84 1.28
N THR A 135 0.27 -9.31 2.04
CA THR A 135 1.28 -10.11 2.74
C THR A 135 0.78 -10.65 4.07
N GLY A 136 -0.26 -10.05 4.64
CA GLY A 136 -0.72 -10.33 6.01
C GLY A 136 0.30 -9.91 7.08
N ALA A 137 1.34 -9.18 6.69
CA ALA A 137 2.41 -8.74 7.57
C ALA A 137 2.31 -7.24 7.83
N LYS A 138 2.64 -6.82 9.03
CA LYS A 138 2.82 -5.41 9.36
C LYS A 138 4.02 -4.85 8.62
N LEU A 139 3.98 -3.56 8.28
CA LEU A 139 5.14 -2.90 7.69
C LEU A 139 6.32 -3.00 8.67
N ALA A 140 7.52 -3.33 8.16
CA ALA A 140 8.70 -3.57 9.00
C ALA A 140 9.04 -2.37 9.90
N SER A 141 8.82 -1.13 9.43
CA SER A 141 8.82 0.08 10.24
C SER A 141 7.92 1.14 9.64
N GLU A 142 6.86 1.48 10.34
CA GLU A 142 5.92 2.55 9.99
C GLU A 142 6.55 3.93 10.20
N ALA A 143 7.34 4.10 11.26
CA ALA A 143 8.08 5.32 11.54
C ALA A 143 9.06 5.66 10.41
N ASN A 144 9.82 4.66 9.93
CA ASN A 144 10.71 4.83 8.79
C ASN A 144 9.96 5.26 7.54
N ALA A 145 8.86 4.60 7.19
CA ALA A 145 8.05 4.95 6.02
C ALA A 145 7.49 6.39 6.12
N SER A 146 7.06 6.81 7.31
CA SER A 146 6.58 8.18 7.58
C SER A 146 7.71 9.20 7.46
N MET A 147 8.88 8.90 7.99
CA MET A 147 10.07 9.76 7.89
C MET A 147 10.48 9.95 6.41
N ILE A 148 10.50 8.87 5.63
CA ILE A 148 10.85 8.95 4.20
C ILE A 148 9.84 9.80 3.43
N ALA A 149 8.54 9.71 3.72
CA ALA A 149 7.52 10.55 3.10
C ALA A 149 7.77 12.05 3.34
N MET A 150 8.10 12.42 4.56
CA MET A 150 8.43 13.80 4.91
C MET A 150 9.76 14.24 4.32
N ALA A 151 10.78 13.39 4.34
CA ALA A 151 12.08 13.66 3.75
C ALA A 151 12.00 13.82 2.22
N TRP A 152 11.20 12.99 1.54
CA TRP A 152 10.91 13.12 0.12
C TRP A 152 10.28 14.46 -0.21
N THR A 153 9.24 14.84 0.53
CA THR A 153 8.61 16.17 0.38
C THR A 153 9.60 17.32 0.62
N ALA A 154 10.38 17.22 1.69
CA ALA A 154 11.39 18.24 2.00
C ALA A 154 12.45 18.35 0.89
N GLN A 155 12.91 17.22 0.36
CA GLN A 155 13.89 17.20 -0.74
C GLN A 155 13.33 17.86 -2.01
N VAL A 156 12.08 17.57 -2.40
CA VAL A 156 11.45 18.21 -3.57
C VAL A 156 11.31 19.72 -3.34
N LEU A 157 10.87 20.15 -2.14
CA LEU A 157 10.81 21.58 -1.81
C LEU A 157 12.18 22.25 -1.90
N VAL A 158 13.23 21.61 -1.37
CA VAL A 158 14.62 22.13 -1.50
C VAL A 158 15.03 22.21 -2.97
N GLY A 159 14.74 21.19 -3.78
CA GLY A 159 15.03 21.21 -5.22
C GLY A 159 14.35 22.38 -5.93
N LEU A 160 13.07 22.62 -5.67
CA LEU A 160 12.36 23.76 -6.23
C LEU A 160 12.93 25.10 -5.77
N VAL A 161 13.31 25.24 -4.50
CA VAL A 161 13.98 26.45 -3.99
C VAL A 161 15.31 26.66 -4.67
N LEU A 162 16.11 25.61 -4.86
CA LEU A 162 17.40 25.70 -5.56
C LEU A 162 17.22 26.15 -7.02
N CYS A 163 16.22 25.64 -7.74
CA CYS A 163 15.90 26.09 -9.09
C CYS A 163 15.50 27.57 -9.14
N VAL A 164 14.76 28.09 -8.16
CA VAL A 164 14.41 29.49 -8.05
C VAL A 164 15.65 30.36 -7.77
N LEU A 165 16.56 29.91 -6.89
CA LEU A 165 17.79 30.62 -6.57
C LEU A 165 18.74 30.63 -7.77
N ASP A 166 18.81 29.58 -8.56
CA ASP A 166 19.54 29.50 -9.82
C ASP A 166 18.98 30.51 -10.84
N HIS A 167 17.67 30.54 -11.01
CA HIS A 167 16.99 31.52 -11.89
C HIS A 167 17.26 32.96 -11.50
N TRP A 168 17.49 33.24 -10.23
CA TRP A 168 17.87 34.60 -9.75
C TRP A 168 19.37 34.85 -9.73
N ASP A 169 20.20 33.98 -10.31
CA ASP A 169 21.68 34.06 -10.30
C ASP A 169 22.28 34.16 -8.89
N TRP A 170 21.57 33.68 -7.86
CA TRP A 170 22.05 33.65 -6.48
C TRP A 170 22.87 32.42 -6.17
N LEU A 171 22.63 31.33 -6.89
CA LEU A 171 23.32 30.06 -6.75
C LEU A 171 23.37 29.39 -8.12
N GLU A 172 24.49 28.83 -8.52
CA GLU A 172 24.54 27.94 -9.69
C GLU A 172 24.06 26.53 -9.32
N TYR A 173 23.02 26.04 -10.02
CA TYR A 173 22.57 24.65 -9.92
C TYR A 173 23.18 23.88 -11.08
N GLY A 174 24.24 23.12 -10.78
CA GLY A 174 24.99 22.36 -11.78
C GLY A 174 24.91 20.85 -11.60
N ALA A 175 25.75 20.15 -12.35
CA ALA A 175 25.81 18.68 -12.34
C ALA A 175 26.12 18.08 -10.96
N SER A 176 26.90 18.78 -10.11
CA SER A 176 27.19 18.31 -8.74
C SER A 176 26.00 18.34 -7.82
N GLU A 177 25.15 19.37 -7.93
CA GLU A 177 23.91 19.52 -7.16
C GLU A 177 22.88 18.50 -7.62
N ALA A 178 22.75 18.29 -8.93
CA ALA A 178 21.89 17.26 -9.52
C ALA A 178 22.33 15.84 -9.11
N ALA A 179 23.63 15.56 -9.12
CA ALA A 179 24.17 14.30 -8.64
C ALA A 179 23.91 14.06 -7.15
N LEU A 180 24.08 15.08 -6.31
CA LEU A 180 23.75 15.01 -4.88
C LEU A 180 22.26 14.78 -4.65
N TYR A 181 21.41 15.47 -5.40
CA TYR A 181 19.95 15.26 -5.37
C TYR A 181 19.58 13.81 -5.72
N GLY A 182 20.18 13.27 -6.79
CA GLY A 182 20.00 11.86 -7.19
C GLY A 182 20.46 10.89 -6.11
N LEU A 183 21.60 11.14 -5.47
CA LEU A 183 22.13 10.29 -4.40
C LEU A 183 21.22 10.30 -3.16
N VAL A 184 20.78 11.47 -2.70
CA VAL A 184 19.90 11.60 -1.52
C VAL A 184 18.56 10.91 -1.78
N SER A 185 17.93 11.18 -2.94
CA SER A 185 16.67 10.51 -3.31
C SER A 185 16.85 9.00 -3.44
N GLY A 186 17.98 8.54 -4.00
CA GLY A 186 18.31 7.12 -4.08
C GLY A 186 18.40 6.45 -2.70
N MET A 187 18.99 7.11 -1.71
CA MET A 187 19.04 6.59 -0.33
C MET A 187 17.68 6.51 0.33
N LEU A 188 16.78 7.47 0.08
CA LEU A 188 15.41 7.43 0.58
C LEU A 188 14.64 6.24 -0.03
N VAL A 189 14.76 6.06 -1.35
CA VAL A 189 14.13 4.94 -2.05
C VAL A 189 14.71 3.60 -1.60
N LEU A 190 16.03 3.50 -1.38
CA LEU A 190 16.66 2.29 -0.86
C LEU A 190 16.07 1.91 0.51
N SER A 191 15.89 2.87 1.40
CA SER A 191 15.31 2.64 2.71
C SER A 191 13.86 2.11 2.60
N LEU A 192 13.05 2.71 1.72
CA LEU A 192 11.67 2.26 1.49
C LEU A 192 11.62 0.85 0.83
N LEU A 193 12.54 0.57 -0.10
CA LEU A 193 12.66 -0.76 -0.72
C LEU A 193 13.04 -1.82 0.33
N VAL A 194 14.00 -1.53 1.20
CA VAL A 194 14.41 -2.44 2.29
C VAL A 194 13.24 -2.69 3.24
N ASN A 195 12.48 -1.65 3.59
CA ASN A 195 11.29 -1.76 4.41
C ASN A 195 10.25 -2.71 3.77
N SER A 196 9.96 -2.50 2.49
CA SER A 196 9.01 -3.34 1.74
C SER A 196 9.51 -4.79 1.58
N LEU A 197 10.81 -5.01 1.35
CA LEU A 197 11.39 -6.36 1.23
C LEU A 197 11.35 -7.14 2.56
N ILE A 198 11.61 -6.48 3.69
CA ILE A 198 11.51 -7.12 5.02
C ILE A 198 10.05 -7.49 5.29
N THR A 199 9.11 -6.57 5.03
CA THR A 199 7.67 -6.84 5.13
C THR A 199 7.25 -8.03 4.25
N LEU A 200 7.77 -8.09 3.01
CA LEU A 200 7.54 -9.24 2.14
C LEU A 200 8.10 -10.54 2.72
N GLY A 201 9.23 -10.47 3.41
CA GLY A 201 9.83 -11.62 4.08
C GLY A 201 8.95 -12.21 5.18
N ASP A 202 8.11 -11.40 5.79
CA ASP A 202 7.23 -11.79 6.90
C ASP A 202 5.87 -12.37 6.44
N ARG A 203 5.62 -12.50 5.12
CA ARG A 203 4.36 -13.02 4.56
C ARG A 203 4.12 -14.52 4.79
N GLY A 204 5.05 -15.24 5.40
CA GLY A 204 4.98 -16.70 5.51
C GLY A 204 5.15 -17.41 4.15
N ASN A 205 4.34 -18.43 3.89
CA ASN A 205 4.40 -19.25 2.67
C ASN A 205 3.48 -18.75 1.55
N SER A 206 2.78 -17.63 1.74
CA SER A 206 1.88 -17.06 0.74
C SER A 206 2.64 -16.62 -0.51
N PRO A 207 2.07 -16.78 -1.73
CA PRO A 207 2.67 -16.26 -2.93
C PRO A 207 2.74 -14.72 -2.89
N ILE A 208 3.67 -14.14 -3.65
CA ILE A 208 3.78 -12.68 -3.73
C ILE A 208 2.63 -12.17 -4.59
N SER A 209 1.81 -11.29 -4.02
CA SER A 209 0.68 -10.69 -4.71
C SER A 209 1.12 -9.74 -5.84
N ILE A 210 0.24 -9.53 -6.80
CA ILE A 210 0.50 -8.63 -7.94
C ILE A 210 0.79 -7.19 -7.50
N PRO A 211 0.02 -6.56 -6.58
CA PRO A 211 0.36 -5.24 -6.07
C PRO A 211 1.74 -5.18 -5.41
N SER A 212 2.12 -6.20 -4.64
CA SER A 212 3.44 -6.28 -4.01
C SER A 212 4.58 -6.36 -5.04
N TRP A 213 4.38 -7.11 -6.12
CA TRP A 213 5.33 -7.14 -7.22
C TRP A 213 5.52 -5.77 -7.86
N PHE A 214 4.42 -5.06 -8.18
CA PHE A 214 4.51 -3.72 -8.77
C PHE A 214 5.21 -2.73 -7.85
N LEU A 215 4.94 -2.77 -6.53
CA LEU A 215 5.63 -1.92 -5.55
C LEU A 215 7.16 -2.16 -5.57
N ILE A 216 7.56 -3.41 -5.39
CA ILE A 216 8.98 -3.76 -5.24
C ILE A 216 9.75 -3.45 -6.52
N LEU A 217 9.18 -3.76 -7.67
CA LEU A 217 9.83 -3.52 -8.96
C LEU A 217 9.86 -2.01 -9.28
N ALA A 218 8.82 -1.25 -8.93
CA ALA A 218 8.81 0.19 -9.08
C ALA A 218 9.87 0.86 -8.19
N LEU A 219 9.98 0.44 -6.93
CA LEU A 219 11.02 0.95 -6.03
C LEU A 219 12.43 0.57 -6.50
N PHE A 220 12.61 -0.64 -7.01
CA PHE A 220 13.89 -1.07 -7.57
C PHE A 220 14.28 -0.24 -8.80
N ALA A 221 13.34 -0.04 -9.73
CA ALA A 221 13.55 0.77 -10.92
C ALA A 221 13.88 2.23 -10.57
N LEU A 222 13.14 2.80 -9.62
CA LEU A 222 13.38 4.17 -9.15
C LEU A 222 14.74 4.29 -8.46
N LEU A 223 15.11 3.31 -7.62
CA LEU A 223 16.43 3.26 -6.99
C LEU A 223 17.55 3.29 -8.02
N PHE A 224 17.45 2.41 -9.02
CA PHE A 224 18.43 2.35 -10.11
C PHE A 224 18.49 3.68 -10.87
N SER A 225 17.32 4.23 -11.21
CA SER A 225 17.21 5.52 -11.90
C SER A 225 17.90 6.65 -11.12
N ARG A 226 17.66 6.78 -9.82
CA ARG A 226 18.26 7.85 -9.00
C ARG A 226 19.77 7.73 -8.88
N PHE A 227 20.31 6.52 -8.75
CA PHE A 227 21.76 6.31 -8.78
C PHE A 227 22.35 6.48 -10.18
N ALA A 228 21.61 6.13 -11.24
CA ALA A 228 22.04 6.36 -12.61
C ALA A 228 22.12 7.85 -12.94
N VAL A 229 21.17 8.68 -12.47
CA VAL A 229 21.26 10.14 -12.57
C VAL A 229 22.50 10.65 -11.84
N ALA A 230 22.70 10.25 -10.58
CA ALA A 230 23.87 10.70 -9.81
C ALA A 230 25.19 10.34 -10.50
N LEU A 231 25.30 9.14 -11.05
CA LEU A 231 26.49 8.69 -11.79
C LEU A 231 26.63 9.40 -13.14
N GLY A 232 25.53 9.52 -13.89
CA GLY A 232 25.50 10.16 -15.20
C GLY A 232 25.90 11.63 -15.13
N GLU A 233 25.37 12.39 -14.19
CA GLU A 233 25.73 13.79 -13.94
C GLU A 233 27.21 13.93 -13.56
N THR A 234 27.70 13.07 -12.65
CA THR A 234 29.11 13.12 -12.21
C THR A 234 30.08 12.80 -13.34
N LEU A 235 29.73 11.91 -14.25
CA LEU A 235 30.59 11.45 -15.35
C LEU A 235 30.33 12.19 -16.68
N GLY A 236 29.30 13.02 -16.75
CA GLY A 236 28.85 13.68 -17.97
C GLY A 236 28.23 12.71 -18.99
N TRP A 237 27.60 11.61 -18.51
CA TRP A 237 26.95 10.60 -19.33
C TRP A 237 25.47 10.95 -19.56
N THR A 238 25.24 11.86 -20.50
CA THR A 238 23.90 12.39 -20.80
C THR A 238 22.91 11.32 -21.23
N GLY A 239 23.35 10.33 -22.00
CA GLY A 239 22.51 9.18 -22.38
C GLY A 239 22.07 8.31 -21.20
N THR A 240 22.89 8.21 -20.14
CA THR A 240 22.52 7.50 -18.90
C THR A 240 21.47 8.29 -18.13
N VAL A 241 21.60 9.62 -18.04
CA VAL A 241 20.60 10.49 -17.38
C VAL A 241 19.27 10.39 -18.12
N TRP A 242 19.27 10.46 -19.44
CA TRP A 242 18.05 10.31 -20.24
C TRP A 242 17.32 9.00 -19.99
N VAL A 243 18.04 7.86 -19.99
CA VAL A 243 17.41 6.54 -19.70
C VAL A 243 16.82 6.52 -18.28
N ALA A 244 17.53 7.09 -17.33
CA ALA A 244 17.09 7.18 -15.94
C ALA A 244 15.83 8.04 -15.81
N ASP A 245 15.73 9.15 -16.51
CA ASP A 245 14.58 10.04 -16.51
C ASP A 245 13.35 9.37 -17.13
N VAL A 246 13.48 8.75 -18.30
CA VAL A 246 12.43 7.99 -18.94
C VAL A 246 11.90 6.87 -18.01
N MET A 247 12.80 6.21 -17.29
CA MET A 247 12.40 5.18 -16.34
C MET A 247 11.67 5.76 -15.13
N SER A 248 12.16 6.85 -14.57
CA SER A 248 11.57 7.45 -13.35
C SER A 248 10.27 8.18 -13.61
N SER A 249 10.13 8.83 -14.76
CA SER A 249 8.92 9.58 -15.16
C SER A 249 7.87 8.69 -15.83
N GLY A 250 8.28 7.67 -16.58
CA GLY A 250 7.41 6.81 -17.36
C GLY A 250 7.08 5.49 -16.69
N TRP A 251 8.08 4.64 -16.51
CA TRP A 251 7.86 3.27 -16.06
C TRP A 251 7.38 3.17 -14.61
N VAL A 252 8.01 3.92 -13.70
CA VAL A 252 7.71 3.87 -12.26
C VAL A 252 6.27 4.30 -11.95
N PRO A 253 5.75 5.46 -12.43
CA PRO A 253 4.37 5.84 -12.19
C PRO A 253 3.38 4.84 -12.76
N LEU A 254 3.58 4.32 -13.98
CA LEU A 254 2.69 3.32 -14.57
C LEU A 254 2.65 2.03 -13.76
N ALA A 255 3.80 1.55 -13.28
CA ALA A 255 3.86 0.37 -12.43
C ALA A 255 3.06 0.56 -11.13
N LEU A 256 3.21 1.73 -10.48
CA LEU A 256 2.44 2.06 -9.27
C LEU A 256 0.95 2.21 -9.56
N MET A 257 0.57 2.86 -10.68
CA MET A 257 -0.82 2.99 -11.12
C MET A 257 -1.46 1.62 -11.33
N PHE A 258 -0.76 0.69 -12.00
CA PHE A 258 -1.26 -0.66 -12.21
C PHE A 258 -1.40 -1.43 -10.89
N GLY A 259 -0.40 -1.33 -10.00
CA GLY A 259 -0.48 -1.96 -8.68
C GLY A 259 -1.69 -1.48 -7.87
N VAL A 260 -1.94 -0.17 -7.85
CA VAL A 260 -3.11 0.43 -7.19
C VAL A 260 -4.40 0.03 -7.89
N GLY A 261 -4.47 0.12 -9.22
CA GLY A 261 -5.66 -0.22 -10.00
C GLY A 261 -6.10 -1.66 -9.77
N TYR A 262 -5.18 -2.62 -9.85
CA TYR A 262 -5.48 -4.02 -9.55
C TYR A 262 -5.94 -4.23 -8.11
N HIS A 263 -5.28 -3.57 -7.14
CA HIS A 263 -5.69 -3.65 -5.74
C HIS A 263 -7.11 -3.14 -5.52
N VAL A 264 -7.39 -1.92 -5.97
CA VAL A 264 -8.68 -1.26 -5.73
C VAL A 264 -9.82 -2.02 -6.39
N LEU A 265 -9.66 -2.40 -7.66
CA LEU A 265 -10.73 -3.04 -8.41
C LEU A 265 -11.04 -4.45 -7.91
N SER A 266 -10.02 -5.27 -7.64
CA SER A 266 -10.26 -6.62 -7.13
C SER A 266 -10.83 -6.61 -5.72
N HIS A 267 -10.35 -5.72 -4.84
CA HIS A 267 -10.85 -5.62 -3.47
C HIS A 267 -12.33 -5.16 -3.43
N VAL A 268 -12.67 -4.10 -4.18
CA VAL A 268 -14.03 -3.55 -4.18
C VAL A 268 -15.04 -4.51 -4.84
N THR A 269 -14.65 -5.16 -5.93
CA THR A 269 -15.53 -6.11 -6.61
C THR A 269 -15.59 -7.47 -5.93
N GLY A 270 -14.65 -7.79 -5.05
CA GLY A 270 -14.48 -9.13 -4.47
C GLY A 270 -14.09 -10.18 -5.51
N GLN A 271 -13.63 -9.77 -6.69
CA GLN A 271 -13.30 -10.65 -7.80
C GLN A 271 -11.78 -10.82 -7.93
N PRO A 272 -11.31 -12.03 -8.28
CA PRO A 272 -9.91 -12.22 -8.59
C PRO A 272 -9.53 -11.42 -9.83
N ILE A 273 -8.24 -11.04 -9.95
CA ILE A 273 -7.72 -10.44 -11.19
C ILE A 273 -7.97 -11.43 -12.33
N TRP A 274 -8.61 -10.94 -13.39
CA TRP A 274 -9.06 -11.77 -14.50
C TRP A 274 -7.95 -12.65 -15.08
N SER A 275 -6.73 -12.12 -15.24
CA SER A 275 -5.58 -12.90 -15.73
C SER A 275 -4.28 -12.52 -15.01
N GLY A 276 -3.82 -13.36 -14.09
CA GLY A 276 -2.52 -13.21 -13.43
C GLY A 276 -1.34 -13.38 -14.41
N SER A 277 -1.47 -14.25 -15.40
CA SER A 277 -0.44 -14.43 -16.44
C SER A 277 -0.30 -13.20 -17.33
N LEU A 278 -1.43 -12.56 -17.70
CA LEU A 278 -1.42 -11.32 -18.47
C LEU A 278 -0.79 -10.18 -17.66
N THR A 279 -1.06 -10.10 -16.37
CA THR A 279 -0.44 -9.11 -15.49
C THR A 279 1.07 -9.28 -15.42
N LYS A 280 1.55 -10.51 -15.27
CA LYS A 280 3.01 -10.83 -15.25
C LYS A 280 3.66 -10.50 -16.58
N ALA A 281 3.01 -10.84 -17.70
CA ALA A 281 3.48 -10.49 -19.03
C ALA A 281 3.51 -8.98 -19.26
N SER A 282 2.47 -8.25 -18.86
CA SER A 282 2.40 -6.79 -18.92
C SER A 282 3.49 -6.13 -18.08
N MET A 283 3.77 -6.65 -16.90
CA MET A 283 4.82 -6.16 -16.02
C MET A 283 6.21 -6.31 -16.68
N PHE A 284 6.50 -7.48 -17.26
CA PHE A 284 7.76 -7.72 -17.96
C PHE A 284 7.90 -6.84 -19.22
N LEU A 285 6.86 -6.76 -20.03
CA LEU A 285 6.87 -5.94 -21.25
C LEU A 285 6.99 -4.45 -20.91
N LEU A 286 6.30 -3.97 -19.89
CA LEU A 286 6.42 -2.59 -19.44
C LEU A 286 7.87 -2.24 -19.10
N PHE A 287 8.58 -3.17 -18.44
CA PHE A 287 9.96 -2.96 -18.02
C PHE A 287 10.95 -2.89 -19.21
N VAL A 288 10.74 -3.67 -20.25
CA VAL A 288 11.65 -3.71 -21.41
C VAL A 288 11.29 -2.74 -22.52
N THR A 289 10.17 -2.01 -22.39
CA THR A 289 9.68 -1.06 -23.40
C THR A 289 9.70 0.37 -22.85
N ILE A 290 9.64 1.32 -23.76
CA ILE A 290 9.54 2.75 -23.40
C ILE A 290 8.05 3.14 -23.45
N PRO A 291 7.46 3.68 -22.36
CA PRO A 291 6.09 4.17 -22.37
C PRO A 291 5.89 5.31 -23.40
N PRO A 292 4.80 5.31 -24.16
CA PRO A 292 4.59 6.23 -25.27
C PRO A 292 4.46 7.71 -24.88
N PHE A 293 4.12 8.02 -23.63
CA PHE A 293 3.97 9.39 -23.14
C PHE A 293 5.28 10.14 -22.93
N PHE A 294 6.41 9.41 -22.85
CA PHE A 294 7.70 9.96 -22.45
C PHE A 294 8.71 9.97 -23.59
N LEU A 295 8.19 9.94 -24.82
CA LEU A 295 8.98 10.09 -26.03
C LEU A 295 9.01 11.57 -26.42
N GLY A 296 9.69 12.36 -25.64
CA GLY A 296 9.98 13.74 -25.99
C GLY A 296 11.29 13.89 -26.78
N GLU A 297 11.69 15.11 -27.00
CA GLU A 297 13.00 15.43 -27.54
C GLU A 297 14.10 14.79 -26.69
N SER A 298 14.74 13.78 -27.24
CA SER A 298 15.89 13.17 -26.60
C SER A 298 17.17 13.80 -27.10
N THR A 299 17.43 15.05 -26.74
CA THR A 299 18.68 15.74 -27.02
C THR A 299 19.91 14.99 -26.48
N HIS A 300 19.68 14.08 -25.52
CA HIS A 300 20.68 13.31 -24.79
C HIS A 300 20.90 11.88 -25.32
N ALA A 301 20.11 11.41 -26.31
CA ALA A 301 20.29 10.10 -26.90
C ALA A 301 20.83 10.21 -28.34
N ASP A 302 21.73 9.31 -28.70
CA ASP A 302 22.20 9.22 -30.08
C ASP A 302 21.11 8.70 -31.03
N ASN A 303 21.25 8.97 -32.33
CA ASN A 303 20.26 8.60 -33.35
C ASN A 303 19.89 7.10 -33.33
N LEU A 304 20.84 6.23 -32.92
CA LEU A 304 20.59 4.81 -32.81
C LEU A 304 19.69 4.49 -31.61
N ALA A 305 19.94 5.11 -30.45
CA ALA A 305 19.11 4.96 -29.28
C ALA A 305 17.68 5.48 -29.52
N GLN A 306 17.54 6.61 -30.20
CA GLN A 306 16.23 7.15 -30.62
C GLN A 306 15.49 6.20 -31.55
N SER A 307 16.17 5.67 -32.56
CA SER A 307 15.55 4.72 -33.52
C SER A 307 15.08 3.43 -32.83
N VAL A 308 15.90 2.90 -31.92
CA VAL A 308 15.50 1.72 -31.12
C VAL A 308 14.37 2.05 -30.17
N GLY A 309 14.39 3.24 -29.54
CA GLY A 309 13.31 3.74 -28.71
C GLY A 309 11.99 3.81 -29.49
N ALA A 310 11.99 4.34 -30.71
CA ALA A 310 10.82 4.39 -31.58
C ALA A 310 10.23 3.00 -31.90
N ILE A 311 11.06 1.98 -32.04
CA ILE A 311 10.60 0.59 -32.20
C ILE A 311 10.02 0.04 -30.90
N LEU A 312 10.70 0.29 -29.77
CA LEU A 312 10.26 -0.22 -28.47
C LEU A 312 8.94 0.41 -28.01
N VAL A 313 8.67 1.66 -28.38
CA VAL A 313 7.41 2.34 -28.01
C VAL A 313 6.18 1.63 -28.61
N THR A 314 6.31 1.06 -29.80
CA THR A 314 5.24 0.26 -30.41
C THR A 314 4.92 -0.96 -29.54
N LEU A 315 5.95 -1.59 -28.97
CA LEU A 315 5.78 -2.68 -28.00
C LEU A 315 5.28 -2.15 -26.64
N GLY A 316 5.57 -0.91 -26.28
CA GLY A 316 5.15 -0.24 -25.06
C GLY A 316 3.64 0.01 -24.95
N LEU A 317 2.93 0.02 -26.09
CA LEU A 317 1.46 0.04 -26.08
C LEU A 317 0.85 -1.26 -25.53
N MET A 318 1.46 -2.40 -25.80
CA MET A 318 0.90 -3.70 -25.42
C MET A 318 0.69 -3.87 -23.91
N PRO A 319 1.66 -3.58 -23.03
CA PRO A 319 1.45 -3.71 -21.58
C PRO A 319 0.38 -2.77 -21.05
N ILE A 320 0.24 -1.58 -21.62
CA ILE A 320 -0.75 -0.59 -21.22
C ILE A 320 -2.16 -1.07 -21.61
N LEU A 321 -2.34 -1.46 -22.88
CA LEU A 321 -3.62 -1.98 -23.37
C LEU A 321 -4.02 -3.27 -22.63
N ALA A 322 -3.07 -4.16 -22.38
CA ALA A 322 -3.29 -5.40 -21.69
C ALA A 322 -3.66 -5.18 -20.21
N ALA A 323 -2.99 -4.25 -19.52
CA ALA A 323 -3.32 -3.90 -18.14
C ALA A 323 -4.71 -3.28 -18.03
N SER A 324 -5.06 -2.34 -18.93
CA SER A 324 -6.38 -1.73 -18.96
C SER A 324 -7.48 -2.77 -19.22
N ALA A 325 -7.31 -3.62 -20.22
CA ALA A 325 -8.25 -4.69 -20.51
C ALA A 325 -8.42 -5.66 -19.33
N ASN A 326 -7.32 -6.03 -18.68
CA ASN A 326 -7.33 -6.93 -17.52
C ASN A 326 -8.03 -6.29 -16.30
N MET A 327 -7.78 -5.01 -16.02
CA MET A 327 -8.47 -4.27 -14.97
C MET A 327 -9.99 -4.19 -15.23
N LEU A 328 -10.39 -3.85 -16.47
CA LEU A 328 -11.80 -3.79 -16.85
C LEU A 328 -12.47 -5.16 -16.85
N ALA A 329 -11.76 -6.22 -17.25
CA ALA A 329 -12.27 -7.59 -17.17
C ALA A 329 -12.47 -8.06 -15.72
N THR A 330 -11.66 -7.57 -14.78
CA THR A 330 -11.80 -7.86 -13.34
C THR A 330 -13.10 -7.29 -12.74
N ILE A 331 -13.67 -6.25 -13.34
CA ILE A 331 -14.93 -5.63 -12.88
C ILE A 331 -16.17 -6.48 -13.23
N ARG A 332 -16.04 -7.44 -14.13
CA ARG A 332 -17.16 -8.20 -14.67
C ARG A 332 -17.93 -8.94 -13.57
N GLY A 333 -19.25 -8.88 -13.67
CA GLY A 333 -20.16 -9.51 -12.71
C GLY A 333 -20.46 -8.66 -11.47
N ASN A 334 -19.67 -7.61 -11.17
CA ASN A 334 -19.93 -6.74 -10.02
C ASN A 334 -19.68 -5.25 -10.32
N ALA A 335 -20.16 -4.78 -11.46
CA ALA A 335 -20.00 -3.37 -11.86
C ALA A 335 -20.72 -2.38 -10.90
N SER A 336 -21.80 -2.82 -10.24
CA SER A 336 -22.50 -1.99 -9.25
C SER A 336 -21.61 -1.59 -8.08
N ALA A 337 -20.80 -2.51 -7.56
CA ALA A 337 -19.86 -2.22 -6.48
C ALA A 337 -18.82 -1.14 -6.89
N VAL A 338 -18.43 -1.12 -8.16
CA VAL A 338 -17.52 -0.08 -8.69
C VAL A 338 -18.17 1.30 -8.67
N VAL A 339 -19.44 1.40 -9.10
CA VAL A 339 -20.18 2.66 -9.12
C VAL A 339 -20.42 3.20 -7.70
N ASP A 340 -20.66 2.31 -6.75
CA ASP A 340 -20.91 2.66 -5.34
C ASP A 340 -19.63 3.09 -4.60
N SER A 341 -18.44 2.74 -5.13
CA SER A 341 -17.14 3.08 -4.54
C SER A 341 -16.42 4.19 -5.33
N PRO A 342 -16.25 5.40 -4.77
CA PRO A 342 -15.56 6.48 -5.47
C PRO A 342 -14.13 6.14 -5.91
N GLY A 343 -13.41 5.36 -5.11
CA GLY A 343 -12.06 4.90 -5.45
C GLY A 343 -12.05 3.93 -6.63
N ALA A 344 -12.99 2.98 -6.65
CA ALA A 344 -13.11 2.04 -7.76
C ALA A 344 -13.62 2.72 -9.04
N THR A 345 -14.55 3.68 -8.93
CA THR A 345 -14.98 4.52 -10.06
C THR A 345 -13.80 5.28 -10.67
N ALA A 346 -12.91 5.85 -9.83
CA ALA A 346 -11.71 6.54 -10.31
C ALA A 346 -10.75 5.57 -11.02
N ALA A 347 -10.48 4.39 -10.44
CA ALA A 347 -9.63 3.38 -11.06
C ALA A 347 -10.20 2.84 -12.39
N ALA A 348 -11.51 2.59 -12.46
CA ALA A 348 -12.18 2.15 -13.68
C ALA A 348 -12.17 3.25 -14.75
N GLY A 349 -12.44 4.49 -14.38
CA GLY A 349 -12.34 5.65 -15.28
C GLY A 349 -10.93 5.80 -15.86
N ALA A 350 -9.91 5.70 -15.01
CA ALA A 350 -8.53 5.70 -15.46
C ALA A 350 -8.22 4.54 -16.42
N ALA A 351 -8.67 3.32 -16.10
CA ALA A 351 -8.46 2.14 -16.94
C ALA A 351 -9.15 2.24 -18.31
N ILE A 352 -10.29 2.96 -18.42
CA ILE A 352 -10.96 3.22 -19.68
C ILE A 352 -10.21 4.26 -20.52
N LEU A 353 -9.71 5.32 -19.87
CA LEU A 353 -9.10 6.46 -20.57
C LEU A 353 -7.64 6.20 -20.93
N LEU A 354 -6.93 5.42 -20.12
CA LEU A 354 -5.50 5.16 -20.32
C LEU A 354 -5.13 4.65 -21.73
N PRO A 355 -5.85 3.70 -22.35
CA PRO A 355 -5.58 3.29 -23.73
C PRO A 355 -5.68 4.41 -24.76
N ILE A 356 -6.63 5.34 -24.57
CA ILE A 356 -6.84 6.47 -25.48
C ILE A 356 -5.62 7.41 -25.42
N PHE A 357 -5.20 7.76 -24.21
CA PHE A 357 -3.99 8.57 -24.02
C PHE A 357 -2.74 7.86 -24.53
N ALA A 358 -2.60 6.55 -24.29
CA ALA A 358 -1.46 5.78 -24.77
C ALA A 358 -1.35 5.80 -26.31
N ILE A 359 -2.47 5.68 -27.01
CA ILE A 359 -2.50 5.75 -28.47
C ILE A 359 -2.16 7.17 -28.96
N LEU A 360 -2.72 8.20 -28.33
CA LEU A 360 -2.38 9.59 -28.65
C LEU A 360 -0.90 9.87 -28.40
N GLY A 361 -0.37 9.49 -27.21
CA GLY A 361 1.03 9.66 -26.88
C GLY A 361 1.97 8.89 -27.80
N TYR A 362 1.54 7.73 -28.31
CA TYR A 362 2.29 6.98 -29.33
C TYR A 362 2.47 7.79 -30.62
N PHE A 363 1.38 8.32 -31.16
CA PHE A 363 1.45 9.04 -32.44
C PHE A 363 2.18 10.38 -32.30
N THR A 364 1.90 11.13 -31.27
CA THR A 364 2.54 12.45 -31.03
C THR A 364 4.01 12.28 -30.66
N GLY A 365 4.33 11.33 -29.78
CA GLY A 365 5.71 11.05 -29.39
C GLY A 365 6.57 10.55 -30.55
N LEU A 366 6.02 9.72 -31.45
CA LEU A 366 6.75 9.31 -32.67
C LEU A 366 7.00 10.50 -33.62
N ASN A 367 6.04 11.41 -33.77
CA ASN A 367 6.23 12.59 -34.59
C ASN A 367 7.35 13.49 -34.04
N VAL A 368 7.38 13.70 -32.71
CA VAL A 368 8.44 14.49 -32.06
C VAL A 368 9.80 13.77 -32.12
N MET A 369 9.83 12.44 -31.94
CA MET A 369 11.08 11.69 -31.83
C MET A 369 11.76 11.40 -33.17
N VAL A 370 11.01 11.04 -34.18
CA VAL A 370 11.53 10.60 -35.50
C VAL A 370 10.87 11.29 -36.68
N GLY A 371 9.86 12.09 -36.45
CA GLY A 371 9.15 12.89 -37.47
C GLY A 371 9.74 14.29 -37.64
N ASP A 372 8.89 15.21 -38.07
CA ASP A 372 9.22 16.62 -38.28
C ASP A 372 9.01 17.51 -37.05
N GLY A 373 8.49 16.94 -35.97
CA GLY A 373 8.18 17.66 -34.72
C GLY A 373 6.96 18.58 -34.80
N SER A 374 6.20 18.53 -35.88
CA SER A 374 5.02 19.38 -36.09
C SER A 374 3.89 19.20 -35.06
N LEU A 375 3.91 18.10 -34.29
CA LEU A 375 2.93 17.79 -33.25
C LEU A 375 3.52 17.98 -31.82
N ALA A 376 4.56 18.77 -31.66
CA ALA A 376 5.19 18.96 -30.34
C ALA A 376 4.22 19.59 -29.32
N ASN A 377 3.47 20.64 -29.70
CA ASN A 377 2.43 21.24 -28.84
C ASN A 377 1.33 20.23 -28.46
N VAL A 378 0.91 19.39 -29.39
CA VAL A 378 -0.08 18.31 -29.14
C VAL A 378 0.49 17.27 -28.17
N ALA A 379 1.80 16.92 -28.31
CA ALA A 379 2.46 16.00 -27.40
C ALA A 379 2.53 16.56 -25.96
N ASP A 380 2.84 17.84 -25.80
CA ASP A 380 2.85 18.52 -24.50
C ASP A 380 1.49 18.53 -23.82
N THR A 381 0.44 18.82 -24.59
CA THR A 381 -0.95 18.75 -24.11
C THR A 381 -1.36 17.33 -23.72
N VAL A 382 -0.97 16.31 -24.49
CA VAL A 382 -1.21 14.90 -24.14
C VAL A 382 -0.49 14.52 -22.85
N ASN A 383 0.78 14.90 -22.69
CA ASN A 383 1.57 14.63 -21.49
C ASN A 383 0.97 15.30 -20.25
N SER A 384 0.66 16.59 -20.33
CA SER A 384 0.06 17.34 -19.23
C SER A 384 -1.30 16.74 -18.85
N SER A 385 -2.14 16.47 -19.85
CA SER A 385 -3.45 15.85 -19.62
C SER A 385 -3.34 14.43 -19.05
N TYR A 386 -2.36 13.64 -19.49
CA TYR A 386 -2.06 12.33 -18.90
C TYR A 386 -1.76 12.45 -17.40
N LEU A 387 -0.89 13.35 -17.01
CA LEU A 387 -0.55 13.56 -15.60
C LEU A 387 -1.76 13.99 -14.78
N TYR A 388 -2.53 14.98 -15.24
CA TYR A 388 -3.65 15.51 -14.47
C TYR A 388 -4.88 14.61 -14.47
N VAL A 389 -5.20 13.95 -15.60
CA VAL A 389 -6.40 13.11 -15.71
C VAL A 389 -6.09 11.68 -15.27
N ILE A 390 -5.17 11.00 -15.94
CA ILE A 390 -4.91 9.58 -15.65
C ILE A 390 -4.18 9.43 -14.30
N GLY A 391 -3.10 10.17 -14.10
CA GLY A 391 -2.38 10.21 -12.83
C GLY A 391 -3.26 10.66 -11.68
N GLY A 392 -4.05 11.71 -11.89
CA GLY A 392 -5.02 12.21 -10.93
C GLY A 392 -6.09 11.18 -10.56
N LEU A 393 -6.66 10.46 -11.51
CA LEU A 393 -7.67 9.43 -11.25
C LEU A 393 -7.09 8.24 -10.48
N PHE A 394 -5.91 7.74 -10.83
CA PHE A 394 -5.25 6.69 -10.02
C PHE A 394 -4.87 7.17 -8.62
N ALA A 395 -4.46 8.43 -8.48
CA ALA A 395 -4.23 9.05 -7.16
C ALA A 395 -5.54 9.13 -6.35
N LEU A 396 -6.66 9.53 -6.96
CA LEU A 396 -7.97 9.51 -6.30
C LEU A 396 -8.43 8.09 -5.94
N ALA A 397 -8.14 7.10 -6.79
CA ALA A 397 -8.41 5.69 -6.49
C ALA A 397 -7.69 5.25 -5.21
N ALA A 398 -6.39 5.55 -5.10
CA ALA A 398 -5.62 5.28 -3.89
C ALA A 398 -6.15 6.04 -2.67
N LEU A 399 -6.44 7.34 -2.81
CA LEU A 399 -6.93 8.16 -1.70
C LEU A 399 -8.27 7.68 -1.16
N PHE A 400 -9.24 7.41 -2.02
CA PHE A 400 -10.59 7.09 -1.56
C PHE A 400 -10.74 5.64 -1.11
N HIS A 401 -9.88 4.74 -1.59
CA HIS A 401 -9.88 3.35 -1.18
C HIS A 401 -8.90 3.08 -0.02
N SER A 402 -7.62 3.45 -0.19
CA SER A 402 -6.56 3.04 0.74
C SER A 402 -6.39 3.98 1.93
N TYR A 403 -6.70 5.29 1.79
CA TYR A 403 -6.54 6.23 2.91
C TYR A 403 -7.45 5.92 4.11
N PRO A 404 -8.75 5.58 3.92
CA PRO A 404 -9.61 5.16 5.03
C PRO A 404 -9.06 3.93 5.76
N LEU A 405 -8.54 2.96 5.01
CA LEU A 405 -7.92 1.75 5.57
C LEU A 405 -6.67 2.10 6.40
N ALA A 406 -5.77 2.94 5.87
CA ALA A 406 -4.59 3.39 6.59
C ALA A 406 -4.90 4.23 7.83
N ALA A 407 -5.97 5.03 7.77
CA ALA A 407 -6.40 5.85 8.88
C ALA A 407 -7.23 5.09 9.92
N GLY A 408 -7.74 3.89 9.60
CA GLY A 408 -8.68 3.14 10.43
C GLY A 408 -10.01 3.87 10.61
N LYS A 409 -10.48 4.59 9.58
CA LYS A 409 -11.67 5.43 9.65
C LYS A 409 -12.51 5.32 8.38
N SER A 410 -13.83 5.48 8.49
CA SER A 410 -14.72 5.49 7.34
C SER A 410 -14.50 6.71 6.45
N LEU A 411 -14.58 6.52 5.13
CA LEU A 411 -14.51 7.62 4.15
C LEU A 411 -15.66 8.60 4.36
N THR A 412 -15.33 9.89 4.45
CA THR A 412 -16.31 10.97 4.61
C THR A 412 -16.02 12.11 3.64
N GLY A 413 -17.06 12.81 3.21
CA GLY A 413 -16.93 13.93 2.27
C GLY A 413 -17.48 13.64 0.89
N SER A 414 -17.13 14.49 -0.09
CA SER A 414 -17.67 14.44 -1.46
C SER A 414 -16.73 13.69 -2.43
N ALA A 415 -16.27 12.50 -2.04
CA ALA A 415 -15.32 11.72 -2.83
C ALA A 415 -15.85 11.40 -4.24
N GLY A 416 -17.10 10.98 -4.38
CA GLY A 416 -17.73 10.75 -5.69
C GLY A 416 -17.78 12.02 -6.54
N GLY A 417 -18.10 13.16 -5.93
CA GLY A 417 -18.07 14.45 -6.62
C GLY A 417 -16.67 14.81 -7.12
N ALA A 418 -15.64 14.57 -6.31
CA ALA A 418 -14.25 14.78 -6.70
C ALA A 418 -13.87 13.94 -7.93
N THR A 419 -14.20 12.65 -7.93
CA THR A 419 -13.92 11.74 -9.06
C THR A 419 -14.58 12.22 -10.35
N TRP A 420 -15.87 12.55 -10.30
CA TRP A 420 -16.59 13.01 -11.50
C TRP A 420 -16.12 14.38 -12.00
N MET A 421 -15.72 15.28 -11.10
CA MET A 421 -15.14 16.58 -11.48
C MET A 421 -13.81 16.40 -12.21
N VAL A 422 -12.95 15.49 -11.78
CA VAL A 422 -11.70 15.21 -12.49
C VAL A 422 -11.95 14.53 -13.83
N ILE A 423 -12.88 13.57 -13.92
CA ILE A 423 -13.24 12.92 -15.18
C ILE A 423 -13.80 13.95 -16.17
N ALA A 424 -14.86 14.65 -15.79
CA ALA A 424 -15.53 15.58 -16.70
C ALA A 424 -14.65 16.78 -17.03
N GLY A 425 -14.13 17.47 -16.01
CA GLY A 425 -13.28 18.65 -16.21
C GLY A 425 -12.00 18.31 -16.97
N GLY A 426 -11.38 17.19 -16.66
CA GLY A 426 -10.18 16.71 -17.32
C GLY A 426 -10.41 16.35 -18.79
N LEU A 427 -11.45 15.59 -19.10
CA LEU A 427 -11.74 15.23 -20.49
C LEU A 427 -12.12 16.46 -21.34
N PHE A 428 -13.00 17.33 -20.82
CA PHE A 428 -13.39 18.53 -21.55
C PHE A 428 -12.21 19.47 -21.78
N SER A 429 -11.36 19.69 -20.76
CA SER A 429 -10.16 20.52 -20.93
C SER A 429 -9.19 19.91 -21.94
N THR A 430 -8.92 18.62 -21.85
CA THR A 430 -8.03 17.92 -22.79
C THR A 430 -8.51 18.04 -24.23
N VAL A 431 -9.79 17.78 -24.49
CA VAL A 431 -10.35 17.88 -25.85
C VAL A 431 -10.24 19.31 -26.38
N LEU A 432 -10.54 20.32 -25.56
CA LEU A 432 -10.48 21.72 -25.96
C LEU A 432 -9.04 22.18 -26.23
N PHE A 433 -8.08 21.80 -25.40
CA PHE A 433 -6.68 22.12 -25.65
C PHE A 433 -6.15 21.42 -26.91
N LEU A 434 -6.43 20.13 -27.09
CA LEU A 434 -6.06 19.40 -28.31
C LEU A 434 -6.69 20.02 -29.58
N MET A 435 -7.94 20.52 -29.51
CA MET A 435 -8.56 21.24 -30.62
C MET A 435 -7.85 22.58 -30.85
N GLY A 436 -7.40 23.25 -29.81
CA GLY A 436 -6.59 24.46 -29.89
C GLY A 436 -5.28 24.21 -30.64
N ASP A 437 -4.48 23.26 -30.14
CA ASP A 437 -3.19 22.89 -30.71
C ASP A 437 -3.29 22.41 -32.16
N TRP A 438 -4.30 21.60 -32.46
CA TRP A 438 -4.56 21.15 -33.82
C TRP A 438 -4.94 22.30 -34.76
N SER A 439 -5.73 23.26 -34.24
CA SER A 439 -6.11 24.47 -35.01
C SER A 439 -4.91 25.37 -35.22
N GLU A 440 -4.03 25.51 -34.22
CA GLU A 440 -2.79 26.27 -34.34
C GLU A 440 -1.90 25.70 -35.44
N ASN A 441 -1.64 24.38 -35.40
CA ASN A 441 -0.81 23.73 -36.41
C ASN A 441 -1.40 23.92 -37.83
N ALA A 442 -2.72 23.82 -37.98
CA ALA A 442 -3.39 24.03 -39.28
C ALA A 442 -3.29 25.49 -39.77
N LEU A 443 -3.34 26.46 -38.86
CA LEU A 443 -3.17 27.88 -39.22
C LEU A 443 -1.72 28.20 -39.59
N VAL A 444 -0.76 27.65 -38.86
CA VAL A 444 0.67 27.77 -39.17
C VAL A 444 0.98 27.16 -40.52
N GLU A 445 0.49 25.95 -40.82
CA GLU A 445 0.64 25.29 -42.12
C GLU A 445 0.02 26.09 -43.28
N SER A 446 -1.09 26.80 -42.98
CA SER A 446 -1.78 27.65 -43.94
C SER A 446 -1.21 29.06 -44.05
N GLU A 447 -0.12 29.38 -43.36
CA GLU A 447 0.53 30.71 -43.33
C GLU A 447 -0.44 31.84 -42.88
N VAL A 448 -1.41 31.52 -41.98
CA VAL A 448 -2.32 32.51 -41.42
C VAL A 448 -1.72 33.18 -40.22
N GLU A 449 -1.58 34.52 -40.27
CA GLU A 449 -1.00 35.30 -39.16
C GLU A 449 -1.97 35.53 -37.99
N ASP A 450 -3.31 35.50 -38.26
CA ASP A 450 -4.32 35.75 -37.23
C ASP A 450 -4.65 34.47 -36.44
N MET A 451 -4.10 34.38 -35.26
CA MET A 451 -4.29 33.27 -34.30
C MET A 451 -5.39 33.53 -33.26
N SER A 452 -6.17 34.62 -33.41
CA SER A 452 -7.18 35.04 -32.41
C SER A 452 -8.28 34.00 -32.18
N SER A 453 -8.56 33.15 -33.18
CA SER A 453 -9.57 32.08 -33.06
C SER A 453 -9.17 30.97 -32.05
N ILE A 454 -7.86 30.78 -31.80
CA ILE A 454 -7.33 29.75 -30.91
C ILE A 454 -7.60 30.11 -29.43
N SER A 455 -7.60 31.44 -29.13
CA SER A 455 -7.80 31.92 -27.75
C SER A 455 -9.12 31.44 -27.14
N GLY A 456 -10.16 31.19 -27.98
CA GLY A 456 -11.42 30.61 -27.53
C GLY A 456 -11.30 29.18 -26.97
N PHE A 457 -10.47 28.36 -27.59
CA PHE A 457 -10.19 27.00 -27.07
C PHE A 457 -9.38 27.05 -25.78
N ALA A 458 -8.35 27.89 -25.70
CA ALA A 458 -7.55 28.06 -24.50
C ALA A 458 -8.42 28.56 -23.33
N LEU A 459 -9.26 29.57 -23.53
CA LEU A 459 -10.16 30.10 -22.50
C LEU A 459 -11.15 29.05 -22.00
N THR A 460 -11.86 28.38 -22.91
CA THR A 460 -12.87 27.38 -22.54
C THR A 460 -12.23 26.14 -21.95
N GLY A 461 -11.03 25.76 -22.40
CA GLY A 461 -10.21 24.70 -21.83
C GLY A 461 -9.78 25.00 -20.41
N ALA A 462 -9.34 26.24 -20.12
CA ALA A 462 -8.99 26.67 -18.75
C ALA A 462 -10.21 26.63 -17.83
N PHE A 463 -11.40 27.06 -18.28
CA PHE A 463 -12.63 26.93 -17.47
C PHE A 463 -13.00 25.47 -17.22
N ALA A 464 -12.84 24.57 -18.18
CA ALA A 464 -13.07 23.15 -17.98
C ALA A 464 -12.06 22.55 -16.98
N PHE A 465 -10.78 22.95 -17.07
CA PHE A 465 -9.72 22.52 -16.16
C PHE A 465 -9.98 22.95 -14.71
N TYR A 466 -10.70 24.04 -14.51
CA TYR A 466 -11.14 24.42 -13.16
C TYR A 466 -11.97 23.33 -12.47
N GLY A 467 -12.66 22.47 -13.25
CA GLY A 467 -13.30 21.26 -12.72
C GLY A 467 -12.31 20.29 -12.09
N VAL A 468 -11.11 20.10 -12.66
CA VAL A 468 -10.05 19.27 -12.10
C VAL A 468 -9.57 19.85 -10.76
N VAL A 469 -9.37 21.17 -10.70
CA VAL A 469 -8.98 21.87 -9.46
C VAL A 469 -10.00 21.67 -8.35
N ILE A 470 -11.28 21.85 -8.67
CA ILE A 470 -12.38 21.60 -7.72
C ILE A 470 -12.34 20.13 -7.27
N GLY A 471 -12.13 19.19 -8.18
CA GLY A 471 -11.98 17.77 -7.87
C GLY A 471 -10.87 17.51 -6.86
N PHE A 472 -9.70 18.10 -7.06
CA PHE A 472 -8.56 17.96 -6.12
C PHE A 472 -8.83 18.63 -4.77
N ILE A 473 -9.48 19.78 -4.73
CA ILE A 473 -9.92 20.43 -3.47
C ILE A 473 -10.92 19.55 -2.73
N LEU A 474 -11.89 18.96 -3.43
CA LEU A 474 -12.87 18.06 -2.82
C LEU A 474 -12.19 16.77 -2.30
N ALA A 475 -11.17 16.27 -3.01
CA ALA A 475 -10.38 15.13 -2.56
C ALA A 475 -9.60 15.45 -1.27
N GLY A 476 -8.91 16.57 -1.23
CA GLY A 476 -8.22 17.05 -0.02
C GLY A 476 -9.17 17.24 1.15
N ASN A 477 -10.32 17.87 0.89
CA ASN A 477 -11.37 18.03 1.92
C ASN A 477 -11.92 16.68 2.42
N SER A 478 -12.06 15.68 1.52
CA SER A 478 -12.49 14.33 1.91
C SER A 478 -11.45 13.64 2.79
N VAL A 479 -10.16 13.79 2.50
CA VAL A 479 -9.06 13.28 3.34
C VAL A 479 -9.10 13.92 4.73
N VAL A 480 -9.21 15.25 4.81
CA VAL A 480 -9.30 15.98 6.08
C VAL A 480 -10.55 15.58 6.88
N LYS A 481 -11.71 15.50 6.21
CA LYS A 481 -12.96 15.07 6.88
C LYS A 481 -12.88 13.63 7.37
N THR A 482 -12.32 12.72 6.61
CA THR A 482 -12.09 11.33 7.02
C THR A 482 -11.21 11.29 8.27
N LEU A 483 -10.16 12.10 8.33
CA LEU A 483 -9.27 12.17 9.48
C LEU A 483 -9.97 12.71 10.74
N LEU A 484 -10.79 13.76 10.60
CA LEU A 484 -11.39 14.45 11.73
C LEU A 484 -12.72 13.83 12.17
N PHE A 485 -13.56 13.41 11.22
CA PHE A 485 -14.96 13.07 11.46
C PHE A 485 -15.33 11.64 11.02
N GLY A 486 -14.39 10.88 10.43
CA GLY A 486 -14.63 9.48 10.03
C GLY A 486 -14.86 8.61 11.27
N ASN A 487 -15.87 7.74 11.21
CA ASN A 487 -16.09 6.75 12.27
C ASN A 487 -14.92 5.77 12.31
N VAL A 488 -14.51 5.38 13.52
CA VAL A 488 -13.45 4.38 13.68
C VAL A 488 -13.93 3.06 13.10
N GLN A 489 -13.11 2.45 12.27
CA GLN A 489 -13.33 1.12 11.70
C GLN A 489 -12.36 0.14 12.36
N ALA A 490 -12.85 -1.06 12.67
CA ALA A 490 -12.06 -2.11 13.29
C ALA A 490 -10.92 -2.63 12.37
N SER A 491 -11.13 -2.55 11.05
CA SER A 491 -10.17 -3.02 10.06
C SER A 491 -9.10 -1.96 9.76
N GLY A 492 -7.93 -2.13 10.31
CA GLY A 492 -6.73 -1.37 9.92
C GLY A 492 -6.00 -2.02 8.74
N THR A 493 -4.81 -1.53 8.42
CA THR A 493 -3.93 -2.13 7.41
C THR A 493 -3.47 -3.55 7.77
N GLY A 494 -3.47 -3.91 9.05
CA GLY A 494 -3.14 -5.24 9.55
C GLY A 494 -4.31 -6.24 9.53
N ASP A 495 -5.51 -5.82 9.14
CA ASP A 495 -6.64 -6.74 9.02
C ASP A 495 -6.46 -7.66 7.82
N THR A 496 -6.28 -8.94 8.13
CA THR A 496 -6.06 -10.00 7.16
C THR A 496 -7.35 -10.68 6.70
N SER A 497 -8.52 -10.22 7.16
CA SER A 497 -9.81 -10.83 6.82
C SER A 497 -10.07 -10.91 5.31
N ASP A 498 -9.49 -9.98 4.54
CA ASP A 498 -9.63 -9.91 3.09
C ASP A 498 -8.53 -10.65 2.31
N ILE A 499 -7.56 -11.28 2.98
CA ILE A 499 -6.43 -11.97 2.32
C ILE A 499 -6.93 -13.08 1.40
N SER A 500 -8.02 -13.75 1.74
CA SER A 500 -8.62 -14.78 0.88
C SER A 500 -8.97 -14.24 -0.50
N THR A 501 -9.48 -13.01 -0.59
CA THR A 501 -9.78 -12.34 -1.86
C THR A 501 -8.52 -12.09 -2.69
N TYR A 502 -7.42 -11.69 -2.04
CA TYR A 502 -6.15 -11.47 -2.73
C TYR A 502 -5.45 -12.75 -3.17
N ASN A 503 -5.57 -13.82 -2.42
CA ASN A 503 -5.03 -15.12 -2.82
C ASN A 503 -5.73 -15.68 -4.05
N LEU A 504 -7.03 -15.40 -4.20
CA LEU A 504 -7.80 -15.71 -5.41
C LEU A 504 -7.40 -14.84 -6.60
N VAL A 505 -6.88 -13.65 -6.34
CA VAL A 505 -6.50 -12.64 -7.32
C VAL A 505 -5.30 -13.07 -8.18
N GLU A 506 -4.46 -13.96 -7.71
CA GLU A 506 -3.38 -14.55 -8.52
C GLU A 506 -3.87 -15.63 -9.49
N GLY A 507 -5.14 -15.55 -9.92
CA GLY A 507 -5.76 -16.55 -10.79
C GLY A 507 -4.79 -17.19 -11.75
N ASN A 508 -4.79 -18.51 -11.81
CA ASN A 508 -3.91 -19.35 -12.63
C ASN A 508 -4.20 -19.24 -14.14
N THR A 509 -4.78 -18.11 -14.58
CA THR A 509 -5.07 -17.88 -15.99
C THR A 509 -3.78 -17.70 -16.77
N SER A 510 -3.49 -18.65 -17.64
CA SER A 510 -2.35 -18.59 -18.53
C SER A 510 -2.63 -17.70 -19.75
N ILE A 511 -1.56 -17.19 -20.40
CA ILE A 511 -1.69 -16.52 -21.72
C ILE A 511 -2.45 -17.42 -22.71
N ARG A 512 -2.32 -18.73 -22.60
CA ARG A 512 -3.05 -19.71 -23.41
C ARG A 512 -4.56 -19.64 -23.16
N ALA A 513 -5.00 -19.26 -21.99
CA ALA A 513 -6.39 -19.04 -21.65
C ALA A 513 -6.98 -17.81 -22.34
N LEU A 514 -6.18 -16.77 -22.60
CA LEU A 514 -6.58 -15.59 -23.35
C LEU A 514 -6.95 -15.89 -24.81
N PHE A 515 -6.34 -16.92 -25.40
CA PHE A 515 -6.55 -17.29 -26.80
C PHE A 515 -7.55 -18.45 -26.98
N GLY A 516 -8.49 -18.61 -26.10
CA GLY A 516 -9.66 -19.48 -26.27
C GLY A 516 -9.46 -20.93 -25.85
N ARG A 517 -8.49 -21.19 -24.98
CA ARG A 517 -8.27 -22.53 -24.43
C ARG A 517 -7.93 -22.46 -22.95
N GLY A 518 -8.87 -22.11 -22.14
CA GLY A 518 -8.71 -22.13 -20.71
C GLY A 518 -9.62 -21.14 -19.99
N VAL A 519 -9.57 -21.17 -18.72
CA VAL A 519 -10.49 -20.53 -17.79
C VAL A 519 -10.75 -19.05 -18.07
N GLY A 520 -9.76 -18.30 -18.64
CA GLY A 520 -9.94 -16.87 -18.85
C GLY A 520 -10.90 -16.49 -19.98
N ILE A 521 -10.72 -17.07 -21.19
CA ILE A 521 -11.61 -16.75 -22.33
C ILE A 521 -12.86 -17.64 -22.29
N ASP A 522 -12.74 -18.87 -21.88
CA ASP A 522 -13.89 -19.70 -21.64
C ASP A 522 -14.79 -19.05 -20.58
N THR A 523 -14.21 -18.47 -19.52
CA THR A 523 -14.97 -17.69 -18.54
C THR A 523 -15.56 -16.41 -19.16
N MET A 524 -14.88 -15.76 -20.13
CA MET A 524 -15.47 -14.61 -20.82
C MET A 524 -16.60 -14.99 -21.79
N LEU A 525 -16.48 -16.13 -22.45
CA LEU A 525 -17.51 -16.66 -23.34
C LEU A 525 -18.66 -17.27 -22.55
N ILE A 526 -18.33 -18.02 -21.51
CA ILE A 526 -19.24 -18.72 -20.61
C ILE A 526 -20.00 -17.75 -19.69
N ILE A 527 -19.47 -16.54 -19.39
CA ILE A 527 -20.23 -15.55 -18.61
C ILE A 527 -21.55 -15.16 -19.31
N GLY A 528 -21.60 -15.20 -20.66
CA GLY A 528 -22.87 -15.04 -21.37
C GLY A 528 -23.81 -16.25 -21.22
N GLU A 529 -23.28 -17.44 -21.22
CA GLU A 529 -24.02 -18.70 -21.02
C GLU A 529 -24.27 -18.99 -19.53
N SER A 530 -23.42 -18.49 -18.64
CA SER A 530 -23.50 -18.74 -17.22
C SER A 530 -24.47 -17.85 -16.45
N GLU A 531 -24.94 -16.73 -17.06
CA GLU A 531 -26.11 -16.04 -16.52
C GLU A 531 -27.36 -16.92 -16.65
N GLU A 532 -27.42 -17.80 -17.66
CA GLU A 532 -28.48 -18.81 -17.78
C GLU A 532 -28.22 -20.07 -16.93
N ASP A 533 -26.95 -20.45 -16.70
CA ASP A 533 -26.57 -21.68 -16.00
C ASP A 533 -25.85 -21.47 -14.66
N GLY A 534 -25.57 -20.24 -14.26
CA GLY A 534 -24.87 -19.91 -13.00
C GLY A 534 -23.39 -20.25 -12.96
N ALA A 535 -22.66 -20.15 -14.06
CA ALA A 535 -21.50 -20.95 -14.35
C ALA A 535 -20.13 -20.48 -13.78
N ILE A 536 -19.93 -19.24 -13.34
CA ILE A 536 -18.69 -18.97 -12.58
C ILE A 536 -18.83 -19.50 -11.15
N GLY A 537 -20.01 -19.41 -10.59
CA GLY A 537 -20.36 -20.10 -9.35
C GLY A 537 -20.50 -21.62 -9.55
N SER A 538 -20.99 -22.09 -10.72
CA SER A 538 -21.22 -23.51 -10.96
C SER A 538 -19.95 -24.26 -11.35
N SER A 539 -18.92 -23.62 -11.94
CA SER A 539 -17.64 -24.31 -12.14
C SER A 539 -16.91 -24.59 -10.82
N VAL A 540 -17.08 -23.72 -9.82
CA VAL A 540 -16.62 -24.00 -8.44
C VAL A 540 -17.58 -24.98 -7.74
N ILE A 541 -18.87 -24.92 -8.04
CA ILE A 541 -19.90 -25.82 -7.51
C ILE A 541 -19.86 -27.17 -8.26
N GLU A 542 -19.55 -27.22 -9.57
CA GLU A 542 -19.37 -28.48 -10.30
C GLU A 542 -18.09 -29.22 -9.87
N VAL A 543 -17.00 -28.52 -9.56
CA VAL A 543 -15.84 -29.15 -8.92
C VAL A 543 -16.19 -29.69 -7.54
N SER A 544 -17.10 -29.04 -6.80
CA SER A 544 -17.62 -29.59 -5.54
C SER A 544 -18.72 -30.64 -5.75
N SER A 545 -19.45 -30.62 -6.89
CA SER A 545 -20.45 -31.65 -7.22
C SER A 545 -19.85 -32.90 -7.85
N ASP A 546 -18.75 -32.75 -8.60
CA ASP A 546 -17.94 -33.89 -9.09
C ASP A 546 -17.22 -34.61 -7.94
N LEU A 547 -16.82 -33.86 -6.91
CA LEU A 547 -16.37 -34.47 -5.64
C LEU A 547 -17.51 -35.14 -4.86
N HIS A 548 -18.77 -34.81 -5.20
CA HIS A 548 -19.94 -35.44 -4.59
C HIS A 548 -20.50 -36.60 -5.43
N ASN A 549 -20.10 -36.72 -6.71
CA ASN A 549 -20.53 -37.79 -7.63
C ASN A 549 -19.52 -38.95 -7.80
N ASP A 550 -18.30 -38.81 -7.31
CA ASP A 550 -17.53 -40.00 -7.00
C ASP A 550 -18.25 -40.66 -5.85
N GLU A 551 -18.84 -41.83 -6.16
CA GLU A 551 -19.49 -42.78 -5.28
C GLU A 551 -19.27 -42.41 -3.82
N VAL A 552 -20.35 -42.00 -3.12
CA VAL A 552 -20.38 -42.05 -1.68
C VAL A 552 -19.91 -43.46 -1.33
N LYS A 553 -18.61 -43.66 -1.23
CA LYS A 553 -18.08 -44.68 -0.37
C LYS A 553 -18.68 -44.27 0.95
N GLU A 554 -19.72 -44.99 1.33
CA GLU A 554 -20.16 -45.04 2.71
C GLU A 554 -18.85 -45.11 3.54
N PHE A 555 -18.39 -43.96 4.01
CA PHE A 555 -17.42 -43.96 5.09
C PHE A 555 -18.08 -44.84 6.15
N PRO A 556 -17.42 -45.86 6.65
CA PRO A 556 -17.97 -46.62 7.74
C PRO A 556 -18.26 -45.63 8.86
N VAL A 557 -19.53 -45.33 9.04
CA VAL A 557 -20.04 -44.60 10.20
C VAL A 557 -19.79 -45.51 11.37
N ILE A 558 -18.70 -45.34 12.02
CA ILE A 558 -18.39 -45.51 13.43
C ILE A 558 -16.96 -45.04 13.56
N GLU A 559 -16.71 -43.74 13.52
CA GLU A 559 -15.61 -43.17 14.26
C GLU A 559 -16.02 -43.32 15.74
N GLU A 560 -15.40 -44.23 16.45
CA GLU A 560 -15.47 -44.25 17.93
C GLU A 560 -14.76 -42.94 18.36
N PHE A 561 -15.55 -41.91 18.61
CA PHE A 561 -15.05 -40.69 19.23
C PHE A 561 -14.49 -41.05 20.61
N ASP A 562 -13.39 -40.44 20.97
CA ASP A 562 -12.82 -40.64 22.29
C ASP A 562 -13.86 -40.30 23.38
N LYS A 563 -14.01 -41.19 24.36
CA LYS A 563 -15.07 -41.08 25.39
C LYS A 563 -14.91 -39.83 26.25
N ASP A 564 -13.68 -39.36 26.42
CA ASP A 564 -13.40 -38.20 27.27
C ASP A 564 -13.64 -36.89 26.53
N LEU A 565 -13.46 -36.85 25.20
CA LEU A 565 -13.90 -35.75 24.36
C LEU A 565 -15.43 -35.69 24.22
N VAL A 566 -16.09 -36.82 24.17
CA VAL A 566 -17.57 -36.85 24.20
C VAL A 566 -18.07 -36.28 25.53
N ARG A 567 -17.49 -36.68 26.66
CA ARG A 567 -17.85 -36.16 27.98
C ARG A 567 -17.57 -34.65 28.10
N LEU A 568 -16.46 -34.17 27.55
CA LEU A 568 -16.17 -32.74 27.49
C LEU A 568 -17.26 -32.00 26.68
N THR A 569 -17.66 -32.54 25.54
CA THR A 569 -18.70 -31.94 24.69
C THR A 569 -20.06 -31.94 25.42
N GLU A 570 -20.43 -33.02 26.08
CA GLU A 570 -21.67 -33.11 26.87
C GLU A 570 -21.64 -32.12 28.06
N TRP A 571 -20.52 -32.03 28.74
CA TRP A 571 -20.33 -31.10 29.86
C TRP A 571 -20.47 -29.63 29.44
N LEU A 572 -19.87 -29.25 28.34
CA LEU A 572 -19.97 -27.89 27.79
C LEU A 572 -21.40 -27.58 27.36
N CYS A 573 -22.02 -28.46 26.56
CA CYS A 573 -23.38 -28.28 26.06
C CYS A 573 -24.41 -28.28 27.20
N GLY A 574 -24.24 -29.14 28.20
CA GLY A 574 -25.15 -29.22 29.34
C GLY A 574 -25.11 -28.06 30.32
N ARG A 575 -24.01 -27.32 30.33
CA ARG A 575 -23.83 -26.11 31.17
C ARG A 575 -24.00 -24.80 30.39
N GLY A 576 -24.23 -24.87 29.09
CA GLY A 576 -24.36 -23.67 28.25
C GLY A 576 -23.04 -22.92 28.11
N THR A 577 -21.92 -23.56 28.39
CA THR A 577 -20.58 -22.95 28.28
C THR A 577 -20.11 -23.03 26.82
N THR A 578 -19.74 -21.93 26.21
CA THR A 578 -19.22 -21.90 24.84
C THR A 578 -17.77 -22.42 24.79
N THR A 579 -17.36 -22.94 23.64
CA THR A 579 -15.97 -23.38 23.40
C THR A 579 -14.97 -22.26 23.72
N ALA A 580 -15.29 -21.02 23.36
CA ALA A 580 -14.46 -19.87 23.61
C ALA A 580 -14.30 -19.55 25.12
N GLN A 581 -15.39 -19.70 25.89
CA GLN A 581 -15.34 -19.52 27.34
C GLN A 581 -14.50 -20.62 28.02
N PHE A 582 -14.62 -21.86 27.56
CA PHE A 582 -13.80 -22.97 28.07
C PHE A 582 -12.33 -22.75 27.70
N PHE A 583 -12.05 -22.35 26.47
CA PHE A 583 -10.71 -22.07 26.00
C PHE A 583 -10.04 -20.98 26.85
N ALA A 584 -10.71 -19.84 27.04
CA ALA A 584 -10.18 -18.74 27.85
C ALA A 584 -9.95 -19.12 29.34
N TRP A 585 -10.71 -20.09 29.83
CA TRP A 585 -10.54 -20.61 31.18
C TRP A 585 -9.42 -21.64 31.27
N ALA A 586 -9.16 -22.42 30.23
CA ALA A 586 -8.15 -23.45 30.16
C ALA A 586 -6.75 -22.89 29.85
N ASP A 587 -6.67 -21.83 29.04
CA ASP A 587 -5.45 -21.10 28.71
C ASP A 587 -5.03 -20.21 29.90
N VAL A 588 -4.31 -20.79 30.83
CA VAL A 588 -3.98 -20.15 32.11
C VAL A 588 -2.92 -19.05 31.96
N ASP A 589 -1.99 -19.22 31.00
CA ASP A 589 -0.91 -18.27 30.76
C ASP A 589 -1.24 -17.21 29.69
N SER A 590 -2.46 -17.26 29.15
CA SER A 590 -2.97 -16.36 28.09
C SER A 590 -2.06 -16.36 26.86
N SER A 591 -1.51 -17.52 26.51
CA SER A 591 -0.65 -17.69 25.33
C SER A 591 -1.43 -17.70 24.02
N GLY A 592 -2.75 -17.92 24.08
CA GLY A 592 -3.62 -18.11 22.92
C GLY A 592 -3.61 -19.55 22.39
N GLU A 593 -2.95 -20.47 23.06
CA GLU A 593 -2.84 -21.89 22.76
C GLU A 593 -2.90 -22.68 24.08
N ILE A 594 -3.63 -23.80 24.12
CA ILE A 594 -3.69 -24.69 25.29
C ILE A 594 -2.62 -25.77 25.14
N ASP A 595 -1.69 -25.83 26.08
CA ASP A 595 -0.71 -26.88 26.12
C ASP A 595 -1.29 -28.17 26.78
N MET A 596 -0.52 -29.27 26.68
CA MET A 596 -0.92 -30.58 27.21
C MET A 596 -1.20 -30.53 28.72
N PHE A 597 -0.45 -29.72 29.50
CA PHE A 597 -0.62 -29.64 30.95
C PHE A 597 -1.81 -28.78 31.33
N GLU A 598 -2.08 -27.73 30.60
CA GLU A 598 -3.26 -26.88 30.76
C GLU A 598 -4.52 -27.62 30.41
N PHE A 599 -4.52 -28.38 29.30
CA PHE A 599 -5.62 -29.22 28.91
C PHE A 599 -5.91 -30.33 29.94
N ALA A 600 -4.89 -31.02 30.42
CA ALA A 600 -5.03 -32.00 31.49
C ALA A 600 -5.59 -31.41 32.78
N ASN A 601 -5.12 -30.22 33.18
CA ASN A 601 -5.61 -29.51 34.34
C ASN A 601 -7.06 -29.05 34.18
N ALA A 602 -7.42 -28.58 33.00
CA ALA A 602 -8.79 -28.16 32.67
C ALA A 602 -9.77 -29.34 32.78
N LEU A 603 -9.44 -30.52 32.21
CA LEU A 603 -10.27 -31.72 32.31
C LEU A 603 -10.43 -32.20 33.75
N ARG A 604 -9.36 -32.12 34.55
CA ARG A 604 -9.40 -32.52 35.96
C ARG A 604 -10.19 -31.54 36.83
N VAL A 605 -10.03 -30.23 36.64
CA VAL A 605 -10.76 -29.24 37.43
C VAL A 605 -12.24 -29.21 37.07
N ALA A 606 -12.59 -29.52 35.81
CA ALA A 606 -13.97 -29.70 35.37
C ALA A 606 -14.61 -31.02 35.84
N ASP A 607 -13.86 -31.89 36.52
CA ASP A 607 -14.30 -33.24 36.94
C ASP A 607 -14.79 -34.13 35.78
N ILE A 608 -14.16 -33.95 34.60
CA ILE A 608 -14.48 -34.71 33.39
C ILE A 608 -13.63 -35.95 33.29
N ALA A 609 -12.33 -35.85 33.47
CA ALA A 609 -11.39 -36.94 33.43
C ALA A 609 -10.07 -36.59 34.18
N ASP A 610 -9.49 -37.55 34.88
CA ASP A 610 -8.14 -37.50 35.45
C ASP A 610 -7.27 -38.53 34.71
N LEU A 611 -6.63 -38.04 33.62
CA LEU A 611 -5.95 -38.90 32.65
C LEU A 611 -4.44 -38.88 32.86
N PRO A 612 -3.74 -40.00 32.65
CA PRO A 612 -2.29 -40.01 32.65
C PRO A 612 -1.72 -39.26 31.43
N PRO A 613 -0.47 -38.71 31.49
CA PRO A 613 0.10 -37.87 30.46
C PRO A 613 0.05 -38.43 29.03
N TRP A 614 0.26 -39.75 28.89
CA TRP A 614 0.20 -40.38 27.55
C TRP A 614 -1.19 -40.42 26.93
N SER A 615 -2.26 -40.51 27.74
CA SER A 615 -3.62 -40.45 27.26
C SER A 615 -4.04 -39.02 26.88
N ILE A 616 -3.51 -38.02 27.61
CA ILE A 616 -3.68 -36.60 27.23
C ILE A 616 -2.96 -36.28 25.91
N GLU A 617 -1.75 -36.80 25.73
CA GLU A 617 -0.98 -36.63 24.48
C GLU A 617 -1.76 -37.21 23.27
N ASP A 618 -2.44 -38.34 23.44
CA ASP A 618 -3.24 -38.93 22.39
C ASP A 618 -4.51 -38.10 22.11
N LEU A 619 -5.14 -37.51 23.13
CA LEU A 619 -6.27 -36.60 22.95
C LEU A 619 -5.89 -35.31 22.26
N VAL A 620 -4.74 -34.71 22.64
CA VAL A 620 -4.19 -33.51 22.00
C VAL A 620 -3.92 -33.79 20.52
N LYS A 621 -3.29 -34.92 20.19
CA LYS A 621 -3.03 -35.31 18.79
C LYS A 621 -4.28 -35.44 17.91
N VAL A 622 -5.40 -35.84 18.51
CA VAL A 622 -6.70 -35.95 17.79
C VAL A 622 -7.26 -34.57 17.46
N MET A 623 -7.01 -33.58 18.30
CA MET A 623 -7.52 -32.21 18.12
C MET A 623 -6.53 -31.29 17.40
N ASP A 624 -5.23 -31.53 17.51
CA ASP A 624 -4.14 -30.78 16.91
C ASP A 624 -4.08 -31.04 15.40
N ILE A 625 -4.69 -30.14 14.64
CA ILE A 625 -4.80 -30.26 13.16
C ILE A 625 -3.49 -29.84 12.49
N ASN A 626 -2.79 -28.88 13.08
CA ASN A 626 -1.55 -28.33 12.52
C ASN A 626 -0.30 -29.10 12.96
N SER A 627 -0.42 -30.06 13.90
CA SER A 627 0.63 -30.92 14.44
C SER A 627 1.75 -30.14 15.14
N ASP A 628 1.42 -29.09 15.87
CA ASP A 628 2.37 -28.30 16.66
C ASP A 628 2.47 -28.74 18.13
N GLY A 629 1.63 -29.70 18.54
CA GLY A 629 1.58 -30.24 19.90
C GLY A 629 0.77 -29.40 20.89
N ARG A 630 -0.01 -28.42 20.42
CA ARG A 630 -0.87 -27.54 21.20
C ARG A 630 -2.25 -27.48 20.59
N ILE A 631 -3.19 -26.91 21.29
CA ILE A 631 -4.58 -26.77 20.84
C ILE A 631 -4.92 -25.29 20.78
N ASN A 632 -5.23 -24.77 19.61
CA ASN A 632 -5.77 -23.43 19.47
C ASN A 632 -7.31 -23.44 19.48
N LEU A 633 -7.93 -22.26 19.65
CA LEU A 633 -9.39 -22.15 19.74
C LEU A 633 -10.14 -22.73 18.52
N PRO A 634 -9.72 -22.48 17.25
CA PRO A 634 -10.34 -23.10 16.08
C PRO A 634 -10.27 -24.64 16.08
N GLU A 635 -9.17 -25.24 16.50
CA GLU A 635 -8.99 -26.69 16.54
C GLU A 635 -9.88 -27.34 17.58
N LEU A 636 -9.97 -26.74 18.77
CA LEU A 636 -10.89 -27.16 19.82
C LEU A 636 -12.34 -27.06 19.35
N ASP A 637 -12.73 -25.95 18.75
CA ASP A 637 -14.10 -25.72 18.29
C ASP A 637 -14.50 -26.68 17.17
N ILE A 638 -13.65 -26.89 16.18
CA ILE A 638 -13.89 -27.84 15.09
C ILE A 638 -14.06 -29.27 15.64
N SER A 639 -13.21 -29.69 16.58
CA SER A 639 -13.23 -31.04 17.14
C SER A 639 -14.49 -31.27 17.96
N LEU A 640 -14.87 -30.34 18.82
CA LEU A 640 -16.09 -30.44 19.63
C LEU A 640 -17.36 -30.29 18.78
N MET A 641 -17.36 -29.43 17.74
CA MET A 641 -18.48 -29.30 16.81
C MET A 641 -18.71 -30.56 16.01
N LYS A 642 -17.66 -31.28 15.57
CA LYS A 642 -17.79 -32.59 14.90
C LYS A 642 -18.48 -33.61 15.80
N ILE A 643 -18.04 -33.70 17.06
CA ILE A 643 -18.64 -34.65 18.04
C ILE A 643 -20.07 -34.25 18.31
N ARG A 644 -20.37 -32.99 18.54
CA ARG A 644 -21.73 -32.49 18.80
C ARG A 644 -22.67 -32.81 17.65
N ASN A 645 -22.26 -32.56 16.40
CA ASN A 645 -23.07 -32.80 15.22
C ASN A 645 -23.29 -34.31 14.96
N ALA A 646 -22.26 -35.14 15.19
CA ALA A 646 -22.33 -36.57 14.98
C ALA A 646 -23.21 -37.28 16.01
N LEU A 647 -23.20 -36.83 17.26
CA LEU A 647 -23.97 -37.41 18.35
C LEU A 647 -25.31 -36.71 18.62
N GLY A 648 -25.61 -35.61 17.92
CA GLY A 648 -26.83 -34.82 18.07
C GLY A 648 -27.00 -34.22 19.46
N ILE A 649 -25.87 -33.79 20.09
CA ILE A 649 -25.88 -33.17 21.42
C ILE A 649 -26.42 -31.74 21.28
N GLU A 650 -27.57 -31.46 21.92
CA GLU A 650 -28.15 -30.10 21.92
C GLU A 650 -27.39 -29.20 22.89
N PHE A 651 -27.10 -27.98 22.45
CA PHE A 651 -26.55 -26.93 23.32
C PHE A 651 -27.71 -26.27 24.07
N ILE A 652 -27.69 -26.35 25.40
CA ILE A 652 -28.69 -25.72 26.26
C ILE A 652 -28.10 -24.36 26.70
N PRO A 653 -28.56 -23.22 26.14
CA PRO A 653 -28.07 -21.93 26.59
C PRO A 653 -28.40 -21.76 28.08
N TYR A 654 -27.46 -21.22 28.85
CA TYR A 654 -27.71 -20.80 30.22
C TYR A 654 -28.72 -19.64 30.17
N GLU A 655 -29.99 -19.90 30.60
CA GLU A 655 -30.91 -18.82 30.87
C GLU A 655 -30.48 -18.18 32.19
N GLU A 656 -29.88 -17.02 32.13
CA GLU A 656 -29.82 -16.14 33.30
C GLU A 656 -31.26 -15.85 33.71
N GLU A 657 -31.68 -16.36 34.87
CA GLU A 657 -32.89 -15.88 35.54
C GLU A 657 -32.74 -14.37 35.67
N SER A 658 -33.53 -13.64 34.92
CA SER A 658 -33.68 -12.21 35.02
C SER A 658 -34.20 -11.87 36.42
N THR A 659 -33.33 -11.69 37.37
CA THR A 659 -33.61 -10.92 38.56
C THR A 659 -33.48 -9.44 38.18
N ASP A 660 -34.65 -8.79 38.20
CA ASP A 660 -34.75 -7.33 38.15
C ASP A 660 -33.84 -6.72 39.25
N SER A 661 -32.75 -6.14 38.85
CA SER A 661 -32.00 -5.15 39.63
C SER A 661 -31.14 -4.31 38.67
N GLU A 662 -31.82 -3.42 37.95
CA GLU A 662 -31.19 -2.31 37.24
C GLU A 662 -30.54 -1.29 38.20
N ASP A 663 -30.81 -1.39 39.48
CA ASP A 663 -30.30 -0.45 40.51
C ASP A 663 -28.94 -0.87 41.14
N GLU A 664 -28.48 -2.13 41.00
CA GLU A 664 -27.16 -2.56 41.53
C GLU A 664 -25.99 -2.40 40.54
N VAL A 665 -26.26 -2.22 39.24
CA VAL A 665 -25.22 -2.09 38.23
C VAL A 665 -24.70 -0.63 38.12
N GLU A 666 -25.56 0.37 38.49
CA GLU A 666 -25.13 1.74 38.52
C GLU A 666 -24.24 2.06 39.75
N GLU A 667 -24.50 1.40 40.90
CA GLU A 667 -23.71 1.60 42.12
C GLU A 667 -22.28 0.97 42.00
N VAL A 668 -22.12 -0.13 41.25
CA VAL A 668 -20.81 -0.76 40.99
C VAL A 668 -20.02 0.00 39.94
N ALA A 669 -20.68 0.67 39.00
CA ALA A 669 -20.03 1.49 38.00
C ALA A 669 -19.50 2.81 38.59
N GLU A 670 -20.25 3.42 39.55
CA GLU A 670 -19.80 4.62 40.28
C GLU A 670 -18.62 4.31 41.23
N GLU A 671 -18.61 3.16 41.91
CA GLU A 671 -17.47 2.76 42.75
C GLU A 671 -16.19 2.47 41.97
N VAL A 672 -16.28 2.01 40.69
CA VAL A 672 -15.11 1.77 39.85
C VAL A 672 -14.58 3.08 39.26
N GLU A 673 -15.46 4.04 38.90
CA GLU A 673 -15.02 5.37 38.46
C GLU A 673 -14.39 6.20 39.60
N GLU A 674 -14.92 6.15 40.82
CA GLU A 674 -14.29 6.79 41.97
C GLU A 674 -12.95 6.15 42.36
N ALA A 675 -12.75 4.86 42.11
CA ALA A 675 -11.48 4.19 42.37
C ALA A 675 -10.41 4.51 41.32
N GLU A 676 -10.77 4.67 40.03
CA GLU A 676 -9.86 5.11 38.97
C GLU A 676 -9.48 6.60 39.11
N GLU A 677 -10.41 7.49 39.48
CA GLU A 677 -10.10 8.90 39.76
C GLU A 677 -9.21 9.07 41.02
N ALA A 678 -9.32 8.16 42.00
CA ALA A 678 -8.45 8.18 43.18
C ALA A 678 -7.02 7.68 42.89
N GLU A 679 -6.84 6.76 41.97
CA GLU A 679 -5.51 6.31 41.50
C GLU A 679 -4.80 7.35 40.62
N GLU A 680 -5.54 8.06 39.74
CA GLU A 680 -4.97 9.15 38.92
C GLU A 680 -4.53 10.36 39.79
N VAL A 681 -5.25 10.65 40.84
CA VAL A 681 -4.90 11.75 41.76
C VAL A 681 -3.72 11.39 42.67
N GLU A 682 -3.52 10.09 43.01
CA GLU A 682 -2.34 9.67 43.75
C GLU A 682 -1.08 9.63 42.86
N GLU A 683 -1.20 9.36 41.55
CA GLU A 683 -0.05 9.41 40.63
C GLU A 683 0.41 10.85 40.33
N GLU A 684 -0.52 11.82 40.25
CA GLU A 684 -0.18 13.24 40.03
C GLU A 684 0.46 13.89 41.26
N VAL A 685 0.13 13.43 42.48
CA VAL A 685 0.71 13.95 43.73
C VAL A 685 2.10 13.33 44.01
N VAL A 686 2.42 12.20 43.41
CA VAL A 686 3.74 11.55 43.60
C VAL A 686 4.82 12.10 42.63
N GLU A 687 4.42 12.75 41.52
CA GLU A 687 5.36 13.36 40.58
C GLU A 687 5.84 14.76 41.00
N GLU A 688 5.13 15.46 41.88
CA GLU A 688 5.47 16.83 42.34
C GLU A 688 6.33 16.87 43.62
N THR A 689 6.67 15.72 44.23
CA THR A 689 7.44 15.67 45.49
C THR A 689 8.83 15.01 45.38
N VAL A 690 9.36 14.79 44.18
CA VAL A 690 10.70 14.19 43.95
C VAL A 690 11.66 15.22 43.35
N ALA A 691 11.67 16.42 43.87
CA ALA A 691 12.78 17.35 43.64
C ALA A 691 13.18 17.94 45.04
N GLU A 692 14.35 17.48 45.50
CA GLU A 692 15.11 17.87 46.69
C GLU A 692 14.94 16.95 47.90
N GLU A 693 15.80 15.94 48.02
CA GLU A 693 16.73 15.74 49.14
C GLU A 693 17.59 14.48 48.92
N GLU A 694 18.87 14.68 48.75
CA GLU A 694 19.90 13.63 48.90
C GLU A 694 19.90 13.18 50.38
N THR A 695 19.38 11.98 50.63
CA THR A 695 19.77 11.20 51.83
C THR A 695 19.86 9.74 51.43
N THR A 696 21.05 9.18 51.64
CA THR A 696 21.46 7.82 51.51
C THR A 696 20.68 6.91 52.48
N GLU A 697 19.55 6.36 52.04
CA GLU A 697 18.95 5.15 52.64
C GLU A 697 18.78 4.07 51.57
N ALA A 698 19.13 2.83 51.91
CA ALA A 698 19.03 1.70 51.02
C ALA A 698 17.59 1.46 50.55
N PRO A 699 17.36 1.19 49.24
CA PRO A 699 16.03 1.01 48.71
C PRO A 699 15.32 -0.19 49.32
N SER A 700 14.00 -0.02 49.60
CA SER A 700 13.20 -1.08 50.20
C SER A 700 13.04 -2.31 49.31
N GLU A 701 12.80 -3.49 49.89
CA GLU A 701 12.61 -4.75 49.14
C GLU A 701 11.50 -4.68 48.06
N ALA A 702 10.48 -3.88 48.31
CA ALA A 702 9.38 -3.65 47.36
C ALA A 702 9.81 -2.81 46.15
N GLN A 703 10.73 -1.87 46.34
CA GLN A 703 11.33 -1.08 45.26
C GLN A 703 12.32 -1.91 44.45
N LEU A 704 13.14 -2.73 45.09
CA LEU A 704 14.06 -3.63 44.44
C LEU A 704 13.38 -4.67 43.53
N LYS A 705 12.18 -5.13 43.87
CA LYS A 705 11.40 -6.06 43.03
C LYS A 705 10.88 -5.40 41.74
N LYS A 706 10.65 -4.09 41.75
CA LYS A 706 10.18 -3.35 40.57
C LYS A 706 11.33 -2.94 39.62
N MET A 707 12.55 -2.87 40.09
CA MET A 707 13.73 -2.47 39.30
C MET A 707 14.12 -3.53 38.26
N LYS A 708 14.66 -3.10 37.13
CA LYS A 708 15.22 -4.00 36.10
C LYS A 708 16.56 -4.58 36.57
N LYS A 709 16.97 -5.70 35.98
CA LYS A 709 18.24 -6.37 36.36
C LYS A 709 19.46 -5.44 36.20
N ALA A 710 19.49 -4.56 35.22
CA ALA A 710 20.57 -3.59 35.00
C ALA A 710 20.64 -2.56 36.13
N GLU A 711 19.53 -2.06 36.62
CA GLU A 711 19.42 -1.11 37.72
C GLU A 711 19.83 -1.76 39.08
N LEU A 712 19.50 -3.05 39.29
CA LEU A 712 19.90 -3.78 40.45
C LEU A 712 21.42 -4.09 40.46
N VAL A 713 22.03 -4.25 39.29
CA VAL A 713 23.48 -4.35 39.14
C VAL A 713 24.18 -3.06 39.56
N GLU A 714 23.61 -1.92 39.14
CA GLU A 714 24.13 -0.59 39.46
C GLU A 714 24.03 -0.28 40.98
N VAL A 715 22.89 -0.65 41.58
CA VAL A 715 22.70 -0.54 43.05
C VAL A 715 23.66 -1.48 43.81
N ALA A 716 23.83 -2.72 43.35
CA ALA A 716 24.78 -3.65 43.94
C ALA A 716 26.23 -3.17 43.82
N GLU A 717 26.59 -2.55 42.69
CA GLU A 717 27.90 -1.95 42.44
C GLU A 717 28.16 -0.74 43.33
N SER A 718 27.15 0.10 43.55
CA SER A 718 27.23 1.26 44.47
C SER A 718 27.39 0.85 45.93
N MET A 719 26.95 -0.35 46.30
CA MET A 719 27.10 -0.96 47.64
C MET A 719 28.29 -1.88 47.77
N ASP A 720 29.19 -1.95 46.77
CA ASP A 720 30.39 -2.81 46.71
C ASP A 720 30.07 -4.32 46.84
N LEU A 721 28.90 -4.72 46.30
CA LEU A 721 28.41 -6.09 46.32
C LEU A 721 28.67 -6.80 44.99
N ALA A 722 28.75 -8.12 44.98
CA ALA A 722 28.99 -8.88 43.76
C ALA A 722 27.82 -8.75 42.78
N THR A 723 28.10 -8.30 41.56
CA THR A 723 27.11 -7.99 40.49
C THR A 723 26.68 -9.20 39.66
N SER A 724 27.25 -10.39 39.93
CA SER A 724 26.94 -11.63 39.22
C SER A 724 25.78 -12.40 39.87
N GLY A 725 24.83 -12.90 39.06
CA GLY A 725 23.70 -13.71 39.52
C GLY A 725 22.40 -13.44 38.81
N THR A 726 21.32 -14.08 39.23
CA THR A 726 19.95 -13.80 38.72
C THR A 726 19.38 -12.54 39.40
N LYS A 727 18.25 -12.02 38.89
CA LYS A 727 17.57 -10.89 39.52
C LYS A 727 17.20 -11.14 40.97
N ALA A 728 16.80 -12.37 41.32
CA ALA A 728 16.46 -12.77 42.67
C ALA A 728 17.69 -12.77 43.60
N ASP A 729 18.83 -13.26 43.13
CA ASP A 729 20.09 -13.29 43.86
C ASP A 729 20.63 -11.88 44.18
N LEU A 730 20.42 -10.94 43.26
CA LEU A 730 20.81 -9.53 43.46
C LEU A 730 19.92 -8.85 44.48
N ILE A 731 18.59 -9.04 44.42
CA ILE A 731 17.67 -8.50 45.40
C ILE A 731 17.95 -9.04 46.80
N GLU A 732 18.15 -10.35 46.94
CA GLU A 732 18.45 -10.96 48.22
C GLU A 732 19.76 -10.41 48.81
N ARG A 733 20.77 -10.22 47.98
CA ARG A 733 22.08 -9.70 48.39
C ARG A 733 22.03 -8.24 48.79
N ILE A 734 21.27 -7.39 48.06
CA ILE A 734 21.09 -5.98 48.36
C ILE A 734 20.26 -5.83 49.68
N THR A 735 19.27 -6.73 49.90
CA THR A 735 18.42 -6.67 51.09
C THR A 735 19.15 -7.17 52.35
N GLN A 736 20.20 -8.00 52.21
CA GLN A 736 20.99 -8.52 53.32
C GLN A 736 22.20 -7.64 53.68
N ALA A 737 22.55 -6.69 52.84
CA ALA A 737 23.63 -5.74 53.04
C ALA A 737 23.13 -4.47 53.75
#